data_5663c9095a0cba222ffffa8fa4a0d37c
#
_entry.id   5663c9095a0cba222ffffa8fa4a0d37c
#
_cell.length_a   1.000
_cell.length_b   1.000
_cell.length_c   1.000
_cell.angle_alpha   90.00
_cell.angle_beta   90.00
_cell.angle_gamma   90.00
#
_symmetry.space_group_name_H-M   'P 1'
#
loop_
_entity.id
_entity.type
_entity.pdbx_description
1 polymer ?
#
loop_
_entity_poly.entity_id
_entity_poly.type
_entity_poly.pdbx_seq_one_letter_code
_entity_poly.pdbx_strand_id
1 'polypeptide(L)'
;MSRSFITVSITTLLFVLPSWLAAEPNLNSANLPGAQSGTTAQITFAGTDLGPNPTLVASFAISSQQSLAGSNNKQAIIEFTTANESPGIHWVRIVSDKGITNPIAFALDSLSQTAFSDSIKTTPAAVYGNLAGGAILKTSFSGKQGTALVIDLEGRRLGSDIRPVLRLHNSQGVQIAWSPPQATLHGDARIQTTLPTDDTYTIELHDILFKGPAKGTFRLKIGELQFADMVFPMGTPADTDANLQFVCGNLAATAANTKQSAGTHPLNLPAAPNVTGTRPYVLFSNHPEFVENNDAAEANTVGSVPVGINGRLSTKGEQDEFIVTTTPGTKLRINVLARQAGSPLDAVLTIKDAQGKQLGRNDDRPGNSDPGLDITIPKDNKSITVILSDLQNRGGEDYIYHIDIQNLSTPRFSISTTANQIRVPGGSTQTLVANITRQGYNGPINLSLPNLPASISLSGNLIPAGSTRALFSISATTGDVLPVITHLLATGTGDHSNVQAIASVGGDSKHYRVQPYLKSALALARVSTSPIAASLAATTSDLQVPQGKFLTLTVNLERAANTSGNIRLRLISTQVQPRKKIKKGGKDVEVDDLDRTLRLVEEPLVEADKNNHAVNVWVPHDLGTTPWNAAIIAELLSEDNKTVLATTTTSQLTITPLQSLALKLTSPVSVEAITGAGESGSVSGTITRAAKFDKAVTITLRGLPKGYTAPNIEIAADINEFTLPIQFSKEAKPGDLKNIKLVATAASDLKAEILVVSNSETIQIKVVPQSE
;
A
#
# COMPACT_ATOMS: atom_id res chain seq x y z
N MET A 1 7.26 -49.21 -3.75
CA MET A 1 7.45 -47.97 -4.54
C MET A 1 6.99 -46.79 -3.68
N SER A 2 7.93 -46.18 -2.99
CA SER A 2 7.66 -45.03 -2.10
C SER A 2 7.80 -43.75 -2.90
N ARG A 3 6.74 -42.96 -3.01
CA ARG A 3 6.75 -41.62 -3.58
C ARG A 3 7.05 -40.62 -2.47
N SER A 4 8.24 -40.07 -2.47
CA SER A 4 8.63 -38.94 -1.64
C SER A 4 7.99 -37.70 -2.18
N PHE A 5 7.10 -37.07 -1.43
CA PHE A 5 6.61 -35.72 -1.68
C PHE A 5 7.67 -34.71 -1.22
N ILE A 6 8.25 -34.00 -2.18
CA ILE A 6 9.11 -32.84 -1.90
C ILE A 6 8.19 -31.65 -1.65
N THR A 7 8.06 -31.28 -0.38
CA THR A 7 7.38 -30.04 0.02
C THR A 7 8.32 -28.87 -0.26
N VAL A 8 8.05 -28.12 -1.32
CA VAL A 8 8.73 -26.85 -1.57
C VAL A 8 8.08 -25.80 -0.68
N SER A 9 8.73 -25.52 0.45
CA SER A 9 8.39 -24.34 1.26
C SER A 9 8.87 -23.09 0.54
N ILE A 10 7.93 -22.36 -0.08
CA ILE A 10 8.17 -21.00 -0.55
C ILE A 10 8.20 -20.12 0.70
N THR A 11 9.39 -19.90 1.22
CA THR A 11 9.62 -18.88 2.25
C THR A 11 9.60 -17.53 1.55
N THR A 12 8.45 -16.87 1.58
CA THR A 12 8.33 -15.45 1.21
C THR A 12 9.13 -14.66 2.24
N LEU A 13 10.38 -14.34 1.92
CA LEU A 13 11.19 -13.41 2.70
C LEU A 13 10.56 -12.01 2.48
N LEU A 14 9.69 -11.59 3.39
CA LEU A 14 9.34 -10.19 3.55
C LEU A 14 10.63 -9.45 3.89
N PHE A 15 11.22 -8.76 2.91
CA PHE A 15 12.25 -7.78 3.18
C PHE A 15 11.62 -6.60 3.90
N VAL A 16 11.68 -6.65 5.21
CA VAL A 16 11.57 -5.45 6.02
C VAL A 16 12.79 -4.62 5.65
N LEU A 17 12.60 -3.59 4.80
CA LEU A 17 13.54 -2.49 4.77
C LEU A 17 13.66 -2.04 6.23
N PRO A 18 14.86 -1.94 6.81
CA PRO A 18 14.99 -1.45 8.16
C PRO A 18 14.39 -0.03 8.15
N SER A 19 13.26 0.14 8.81
CA SER A 19 12.68 1.45 9.09
C SER A 19 13.60 2.12 10.12
N TRP A 20 14.58 2.84 9.65
CA TRP A 20 15.51 3.63 10.47
C TRP A 20 14.89 4.96 10.92
N LEU A 21 13.61 5.18 10.68
CA LEU A 21 12.83 6.20 11.37
C LEU A 21 12.75 5.82 12.85
N ALA A 22 12.85 6.80 13.75
CA ALA A 22 12.49 6.60 15.16
C ALA A 22 11.18 5.79 15.19
N ALA A 23 11.16 4.69 15.94
CA ALA A 23 10.03 3.76 15.90
C ALA A 23 8.74 4.54 16.12
N GLU A 24 7.84 4.45 15.15
CA GLU A 24 6.52 5.06 15.28
C GLU A 24 5.79 4.39 16.46
N PRO A 25 5.01 5.14 17.24
CA PRO A 25 4.27 4.57 18.36
C PRO A 25 3.32 3.49 17.86
N ASN A 26 3.23 2.39 18.59
CA ASN A 26 2.41 1.24 18.19
C ASN A 26 1.40 0.89 19.28
N LEU A 27 0.14 0.72 18.88
CA LEU A 27 -0.95 0.30 19.73
C LEU A 27 -1.24 -1.19 19.52
N ASN A 28 -1.15 -1.99 20.58
CA ASN A 28 -1.32 -3.43 20.51
C ASN A 28 -2.70 -3.90 20.93
N SER A 29 -3.26 -3.30 22.02
CA SER A 29 -4.54 -3.73 22.57
C SER A 29 -5.13 -2.70 23.54
N ALA A 30 -6.39 -2.87 23.86
CA ALA A 30 -7.07 -2.23 24.98
C ALA A 30 -7.48 -3.30 26.02
N ASN A 31 -7.54 -2.94 27.29
CA ASN A 31 -8.02 -3.84 28.35
C ASN A 31 -9.51 -4.16 28.22
N LEU A 32 -10.29 -3.25 27.64
CA LEU A 32 -11.68 -3.43 27.26
C LEU A 32 -11.80 -3.31 25.75
N PRO A 33 -12.46 -4.26 25.06
CA PRO A 33 -12.58 -4.25 23.61
C PRO A 33 -13.62 -3.24 23.09
N GLY A 34 -14.28 -2.52 23.97
CA GLY A 34 -15.31 -1.52 23.63
C GLY A 34 -15.77 -0.70 24.84
N ALA A 35 -16.71 0.22 24.60
CA ALA A 35 -17.35 1.06 25.61
C ALA A 35 -18.85 1.20 25.34
N GLN A 36 -19.61 1.61 26.37
CA GLN A 36 -21.00 1.98 26.23
C GLN A 36 -21.10 3.43 25.74
N SER A 37 -21.86 3.65 24.66
CA SER A 37 -22.12 4.98 24.09
C SER A 37 -22.85 5.88 25.11
N GLY A 38 -22.53 7.17 25.11
CA GLY A 38 -23.14 8.15 26.03
C GLY A 38 -22.64 8.06 27.47
N THR A 39 -21.59 7.30 27.76
CA THR A 39 -21.06 7.12 29.13
C THR A 39 -19.57 7.45 29.21
N THR A 40 -19.09 7.59 30.43
CA THR A 40 -17.66 7.73 30.72
C THR A 40 -17.05 6.36 30.93
N ALA A 41 -15.93 6.12 30.26
CA ALA A 41 -15.17 4.87 30.36
C ALA A 41 -13.68 5.17 30.65
N GLN A 42 -13.08 4.35 31.51
CA GLN A 42 -11.64 4.35 31.74
C GLN A 42 -11.03 3.14 31.05
N ILE A 43 -10.16 3.37 30.07
CA ILE A 43 -9.52 2.32 29.26
C ILE A 43 -8.01 2.39 29.41
N THR A 44 -7.39 1.23 29.60
CA THR A 44 -5.93 1.07 29.54
C THR A 44 -5.54 0.48 28.19
N PHE A 45 -4.86 1.26 27.40
CA PHE A 45 -4.31 0.86 26.12
C PHE A 45 -2.84 0.42 26.31
N ALA A 46 -2.47 -0.71 25.74
CA ALA A 46 -1.09 -1.24 25.78
C ALA A 46 -0.42 -1.11 24.40
N GLY A 47 0.86 -0.72 24.41
CA GLY A 47 1.60 -0.49 23.19
C GLY A 47 3.08 -0.22 23.41
N THR A 48 3.71 0.48 22.47
CA THR A 48 5.07 0.99 22.57
C THR A 48 5.10 2.46 22.18
N ASP A 49 5.95 3.25 22.84
CA ASP A 49 6.14 4.67 22.59
C ASP A 49 4.86 5.52 22.69
N LEU A 50 3.95 5.15 23.61
CA LEU A 50 2.67 5.85 23.80
C LEU A 50 2.83 7.24 24.48
N GLY A 51 3.99 7.51 25.08
CA GLY A 51 4.31 8.80 25.69
C GLY A 51 3.62 9.04 27.05
N PRO A 52 4.00 10.12 27.79
CA PRO A 52 3.41 10.43 29.08
C PRO A 52 2.10 11.13 28.82
N ASN A 53 1.58 11.89 28.26
CA ASN A 53 0.28 12.58 28.18
C ASN A 53 -0.51 12.14 26.91
N PRO A 54 -0.90 10.86 26.81
CA PRO A 54 -1.59 10.37 25.63
C PRO A 54 -3.01 10.92 25.55
N THR A 55 -3.49 11.14 24.31
CA THR A 55 -4.89 11.43 24.01
C THR A 55 -5.44 10.40 23.04
N LEU A 56 -6.75 10.16 23.11
CA LEU A 56 -7.47 9.24 22.26
C LEU A 56 -7.96 9.96 20.99
N VAL A 57 -7.74 9.34 19.83
CA VAL A 57 -8.33 9.73 18.55
C VAL A 57 -9.18 8.57 18.06
N ALA A 58 -10.42 8.82 17.74
CA ALA A 58 -11.39 7.78 17.36
C ALA A 58 -12.21 8.16 16.13
N SER A 59 -12.89 7.17 15.55
CA SER A 59 -13.88 7.38 14.49
C SER A 59 -15.28 7.69 15.03
N PHE A 60 -15.38 8.07 16.30
CA PHE A 60 -16.57 8.56 16.96
C PHE A 60 -16.22 9.82 17.75
N ALA A 61 -17.25 10.63 18.13
CA ALA A 61 -17.02 11.86 18.87
C ALA A 61 -16.74 11.57 20.35
N ILE A 62 -15.71 12.24 20.87
CA ILE A 62 -15.31 12.23 22.27
C ILE A 62 -15.69 13.59 22.87
N SER A 63 -16.62 13.59 23.81
CA SER A 63 -17.12 14.82 24.46
C SER A 63 -16.10 15.39 25.44
N SER A 64 -15.39 14.52 26.14
CA SER A 64 -14.30 14.88 27.06
C SER A 64 -13.32 13.72 27.19
N GLN A 65 -12.06 14.03 27.46
CA GLN A 65 -11.05 13.02 27.77
C GLN A 65 -9.94 13.59 28.64
N GLN A 66 -9.33 12.71 29.42
CA GLN A 66 -8.12 13.02 30.19
C GLN A 66 -7.20 11.81 30.28
N SER A 67 -5.90 12.09 30.24
CA SER A 67 -4.87 11.09 30.56
C SER A 67 -4.74 10.94 32.05
N LEU A 68 -4.74 9.71 32.56
CA LEU A 68 -4.62 9.41 33.96
C LEU A 68 -3.19 9.05 34.37
N ALA A 69 -2.93 9.20 35.67
CA ALA A 69 -1.65 8.81 36.26
C ALA A 69 -1.31 7.34 35.97
N GLY A 70 -0.04 7.06 35.71
CA GLY A 70 0.43 5.74 35.28
C GLY A 70 0.57 5.58 33.78
N SER A 71 0.11 6.53 32.98
CA SER A 71 0.41 6.57 31.54
C SER A 71 1.91 6.74 31.31
N ASN A 72 2.47 5.96 30.35
CA ASN A 72 3.90 5.93 30.02
C ASN A 72 4.10 5.37 28.60
N ASN A 73 5.36 5.12 28.20
CA ASN A 73 5.67 4.59 26.87
C ASN A 73 5.07 3.21 26.54
N LYS A 74 4.62 2.42 27.53
CA LYS A 74 4.07 1.08 27.32
C LYS A 74 2.55 1.01 27.51
N GLN A 75 1.96 1.98 28.19
CA GLN A 75 0.53 2.04 28.41
C GLN A 75 0.01 3.48 28.44
N ALA A 76 -1.20 3.66 27.90
CA ALA A 76 -1.97 4.89 27.98
C ALA A 76 -3.25 4.59 28.77
N ILE A 77 -3.43 5.25 29.92
CA ILE A 77 -4.62 5.15 30.73
C ILE A 77 -5.44 6.40 30.47
N ILE A 78 -6.59 6.24 29.81
CA ILE A 78 -7.41 7.36 29.37
C ILE A 78 -8.82 7.16 29.89
N GLU A 79 -9.33 8.18 30.56
CA GLU A 79 -10.75 8.34 30.85
C GLU A 79 -11.34 9.23 29.77
N PHE A 80 -12.43 8.79 29.15
CA PHE A 80 -13.13 9.57 28.14
C PHE A 80 -14.64 9.36 28.18
N THR A 81 -15.38 10.38 27.77
CA THR A 81 -16.83 10.34 27.61
C THR A 81 -17.19 10.41 26.15
N THR A 82 -18.02 9.49 25.69
CA THR A 82 -18.56 9.52 24.33
C THR A 82 -19.87 10.30 24.30
N ALA A 83 -20.17 10.96 23.17
CA ALA A 83 -21.53 11.35 22.85
C ALA A 83 -22.42 10.11 22.63
N ASN A 84 -23.72 10.32 22.38
CA ASN A 84 -24.61 9.25 21.94
C ASN A 84 -24.33 8.96 20.45
N GLU A 85 -23.38 8.07 20.21
CA GLU A 85 -22.80 7.79 18.92
C GLU A 85 -23.44 6.57 18.23
N SER A 86 -23.27 6.50 16.92
CA SER A 86 -23.64 5.34 16.11
C SER A 86 -22.99 4.06 16.64
N PRO A 87 -23.77 2.99 16.87
CA PRO A 87 -23.20 1.72 17.30
C PRO A 87 -22.37 1.06 16.19
N GLY A 88 -21.42 0.23 16.60
CA GLY A 88 -20.63 -0.61 15.69
C GLY A 88 -19.17 -0.74 16.07
N ILE A 89 -18.39 -1.31 15.13
CA ILE A 89 -16.95 -1.42 15.29
C ILE A 89 -16.28 -0.19 14.70
N HIS A 90 -15.67 0.56 15.56
CA HIS A 90 -14.91 1.77 15.27
C HIS A 90 -13.42 1.48 15.27
N TRP A 91 -12.60 2.47 14.95
CA TRP A 91 -11.18 2.43 15.20
C TRP A 91 -10.81 3.49 16.24
N VAL A 92 -9.76 3.20 17.01
CA VAL A 92 -9.13 4.13 17.94
C VAL A 92 -7.62 4.13 17.74
N ARG A 93 -7.00 5.29 18.00
CA ARG A 93 -5.55 5.52 17.99
C ARG A 93 -5.16 6.30 19.22
N ILE A 94 -3.93 6.19 19.65
CA ILE A 94 -3.34 7.04 20.68
C ILE A 94 -2.42 8.06 19.99
N VAL A 95 -2.49 9.30 20.44
CA VAL A 95 -1.58 10.37 20.02
C VAL A 95 -0.91 11.00 21.23
N SER A 96 0.36 11.33 21.09
CA SER A 96 1.17 12.01 22.09
C SER A 96 2.31 12.79 21.41
N ASP A 97 3.25 13.29 22.16
CA ASP A 97 4.51 13.87 21.65
C ASP A 97 5.39 12.85 20.92
N LYS A 98 5.11 11.55 21.03
CA LYS A 98 5.79 10.47 20.30
C LYS A 98 5.24 10.26 18.90
N GLY A 99 4.07 10.75 18.58
CA GLY A 99 3.38 10.56 17.30
C GLY A 99 1.96 10.07 17.46
N ILE A 100 1.42 9.47 16.41
CA ILE A 100 0.11 8.81 16.36
C ILE A 100 0.29 7.33 16.08
N THR A 101 -0.45 6.46 16.76
CA THR A 101 -0.34 5.00 16.61
C THR A 101 -1.07 4.48 15.37
N ASN A 102 -0.79 3.20 15.01
CA ASN A 102 -1.73 2.41 14.21
C ASN A 102 -3.10 2.35 14.85
N PRO A 103 -4.18 2.10 14.06
CA PRO A 103 -5.51 1.90 14.62
C PRO A 103 -5.66 0.50 15.21
N ILE A 104 -6.49 0.38 16.24
CA ILE A 104 -7.10 -0.88 16.67
C ILE A 104 -8.63 -0.79 16.58
N ALA A 105 -9.29 -1.93 16.37
CA ALA A 105 -10.74 -2.01 16.38
C ALA A 105 -11.28 -1.86 17.81
N PHE A 106 -12.40 -1.13 17.96
CA PHE A 106 -13.02 -0.81 19.23
C PHE A 106 -14.53 -0.78 19.07
N ALA A 107 -15.26 -1.58 19.87
CA ALA A 107 -16.72 -1.64 19.79
C ALA A 107 -17.37 -0.50 20.58
N LEU A 108 -18.43 0.09 20.02
CA LEU A 108 -19.25 1.11 20.68
C LEU A 108 -20.72 0.78 20.41
N ASP A 109 -21.54 0.72 21.45
CA ASP A 109 -23.00 0.60 21.39
C ASP A 109 -23.65 0.99 22.73
N SER A 110 -24.97 0.88 22.82
CA SER A 110 -25.72 1.24 24.02
C SER A 110 -25.69 0.19 25.16
N LEU A 111 -25.05 -0.99 24.91
CA LEU A 111 -25.06 -2.09 25.87
C LEU A 111 -24.13 -1.82 27.06
N SER A 112 -24.61 -2.14 28.26
CA SER A 112 -23.76 -2.18 29.45
C SER A 112 -22.68 -3.26 29.29
N GLN A 113 -21.47 -2.96 29.75
CA GLN A 113 -20.33 -3.88 29.60
C GLN A 113 -19.84 -4.39 30.94
N THR A 114 -19.73 -5.69 31.07
CA THR A 114 -19.23 -6.34 32.29
C THR A 114 -18.20 -7.42 31.92
N ALA A 115 -17.32 -7.78 32.86
CA ALA A 115 -16.43 -8.92 32.67
C ALA A 115 -17.24 -10.21 32.57
N PHE A 116 -16.75 -11.15 31.75
CA PHE A 116 -17.33 -12.48 31.62
C PHE A 116 -17.34 -13.20 32.98
N SER A 117 -18.48 -13.75 33.34
CA SER A 117 -18.70 -14.50 34.56
C SER A 117 -19.64 -15.69 34.31
N ASP A 118 -19.83 -16.56 35.30
CA ASP A 118 -20.67 -17.77 35.16
C ASP A 118 -22.15 -17.44 34.95
N SER A 119 -22.57 -16.19 35.18
CA SER A 119 -23.96 -15.77 34.94
C SER A 119 -24.06 -14.30 34.50
N ILE A 120 -24.99 -14.05 33.57
CA ILE A 120 -25.41 -12.73 33.10
C ILE A 120 -26.73 -12.39 33.77
N LYS A 121 -26.74 -11.37 34.62
CA LYS A 121 -27.89 -11.04 35.44
C LYS A 121 -29.01 -10.34 34.69
N THR A 122 -28.67 -9.53 33.71
CA THR A 122 -29.62 -8.73 32.92
C THR A 122 -29.24 -8.78 31.44
N THR A 123 -30.25 -8.88 30.58
CA THR A 123 -30.16 -8.75 29.14
C THR A 123 -31.05 -7.62 28.66
N PRO A 124 -30.69 -6.86 27.64
CA PRO A 124 -29.48 -7.02 26.80
C PRO A 124 -28.21 -6.54 27.51
N ALA A 125 -27.08 -7.19 27.21
CA ALA A 125 -25.78 -6.86 27.80
C ALA A 125 -24.65 -7.26 26.86
N ALA A 126 -23.46 -6.71 27.11
CA ALA A 126 -22.21 -7.16 26.53
C ALA A 126 -21.25 -7.64 27.62
N VAL A 127 -20.65 -8.80 27.46
CA VAL A 127 -19.62 -9.30 28.37
C VAL A 127 -18.31 -9.49 27.61
N TYR A 128 -17.20 -9.12 28.23
CA TYR A 128 -15.89 -9.24 27.62
C TYR A 128 -15.01 -10.22 28.39
N GLY A 129 -14.17 -10.93 27.68
CA GLY A 129 -13.31 -11.95 28.26
C GLY A 129 -12.16 -12.34 27.37
N ASN A 130 -11.50 -13.41 27.78
CA ASN A 130 -10.36 -13.98 27.08
C ASN A 130 -10.54 -15.49 26.91
N LEU A 131 -10.57 -15.96 25.66
CA LEU A 131 -10.63 -17.38 25.30
C LEU A 131 -9.23 -17.85 24.94
N ALA A 132 -8.58 -18.59 25.84
CA ALA A 132 -7.20 -19.02 25.66
C ALA A 132 -7.09 -20.54 25.46
N GLY A 133 -6.26 -20.97 24.51
CA GLY A 133 -5.93 -22.39 24.30
C GLY A 133 -7.15 -23.26 24.06
N GLY A 134 -7.28 -24.35 24.86
CA GLY A 134 -8.39 -25.30 24.81
C GLY A 134 -9.53 -25.01 25.79
N ALA A 135 -9.62 -23.78 26.33
CA ALA A 135 -10.65 -23.43 27.30
C ALA A 135 -12.04 -23.55 26.72
N ILE A 136 -12.97 -23.98 27.56
CA ILE A 136 -14.42 -23.96 27.33
C ILE A 136 -15.00 -23.02 28.38
N LEU A 137 -15.52 -21.89 27.94
CA LEU A 137 -16.16 -20.88 28.81
C LEU A 137 -17.66 -21.12 28.83
N LYS A 138 -18.29 -21.01 30.00
CA LYS A 138 -19.73 -21.13 30.17
C LYS A 138 -20.29 -19.96 30.93
N THR A 139 -21.44 -19.48 30.52
CA THR A 139 -22.21 -18.46 31.23
C THR A 139 -23.70 -18.75 31.08
N SER A 140 -24.48 -18.43 32.10
CA SER A 140 -25.91 -18.67 32.09
C SER A 140 -26.72 -17.37 32.16
N PHE A 141 -27.95 -17.38 31.71
CA PHE A 141 -28.91 -16.30 31.82
C PHE A 141 -30.34 -16.83 31.90
N SER A 142 -31.26 -16.06 32.44
CA SER A 142 -32.68 -16.38 32.45
C SER A 142 -33.32 -15.88 31.15
N GLY A 143 -33.97 -16.76 30.39
CA GLY A 143 -34.69 -16.43 29.17
C GLY A 143 -36.17 -16.70 29.29
N LYS A 144 -37.00 -15.92 28.56
CA LYS A 144 -38.44 -16.07 28.48
C LYS A 144 -38.86 -16.69 27.14
N GLN A 145 -39.91 -17.48 27.18
CA GLN A 145 -40.51 -18.04 25.97
C GLN A 145 -40.89 -16.93 24.98
N GLY A 146 -40.58 -17.16 23.69
CA GLY A 146 -40.90 -16.21 22.62
C GLY A 146 -39.87 -15.09 22.44
N THR A 147 -38.85 -14.95 23.32
CA THR A 147 -37.77 -13.96 23.16
C THR A 147 -37.00 -14.23 21.85
N ALA A 148 -36.93 -13.25 20.98
CA ALA A 148 -36.10 -13.27 19.77
C ALA A 148 -34.62 -12.98 20.17
N LEU A 149 -33.91 -14.03 20.56
CA LEU A 149 -32.57 -13.95 21.12
C LEU A 149 -31.51 -13.85 20.04
N VAL A 150 -30.59 -12.88 20.20
CA VAL A 150 -29.34 -12.81 19.47
C VAL A 150 -28.18 -12.96 20.45
N ILE A 151 -27.24 -13.87 20.14
CA ILE A 151 -25.96 -14.02 20.83
C ILE A 151 -24.89 -13.76 19.76
N ASP A 152 -24.18 -12.63 19.85
CA ASP A 152 -23.21 -12.21 18.84
C ASP A 152 -21.83 -12.04 19.46
N LEU A 153 -20.87 -12.85 19.03
CA LEU A 153 -19.51 -12.79 19.52
C LEU A 153 -18.65 -11.99 18.55
N GLU A 154 -17.98 -10.98 19.07
CA GLU A 154 -17.00 -10.14 18.40
C GLU A 154 -15.60 -10.49 18.91
N GLY A 155 -14.85 -11.20 18.13
CA GLY A 155 -13.46 -11.56 18.40
C GLY A 155 -12.57 -11.21 17.23
N ARG A 156 -12.76 -11.89 16.12
CA ARG A 156 -11.99 -11.65 14.88
C ARG A 156 -12.26 -10.26 14.29
N ARG A 157 -13.49 -9.79 14.38
CA ARG A 157 -13.86 -8.41 14.01
C ARG A 157 -13.17 -7.35 14.87
N LEU A 158 -12.77 -7.71 16.09
CA LEU A 158 -11.97 -6.87 17.00
C LEU A 158 -10.46 -7.17 16.95
N GLY A 159 -9.99 -7.94 15.94
CA GLY A 159 -8.57 -8.21 15.73
C GLY A 159 -8.01 -9.43 16.46
N SER A 160 -8.84 -10.19 17.22
CA SER A 160 -8.44 -11.44 17.86
C SER A 160 -8.27 -12.58 16.85
N ASP A 161 -7.41 -13.56 17.16
CA ASP A 161 -7.17 -14.72 16.31
C ASP A 161 -8.01 -15.96 16.69
N ILE A 162 -8.98 -15.82 17.60
CA ILE A 162 -9.90 -16.90 17.98
C ILE A 162 -10.76 -17.34 16.79
N ARG A 163 -11.17 -18.61 16.81
CA ARG A 163 -12.16 -19.22 15.88
C ARG A 163 -13.34 -19.72 16.70
N PRO A 164 -14.25 -18.84 17.12
CA PRO A 164 -15.22 -19.13 18.13
C PRO A 164 -16.32 -20.06 17.64
N VAL A 165 -16.71 -21.02 18.50
CA VAL A 165 -17.94 -21.78 18.40
C VAL A 165 -18.82 -21.40 19.57
N LEU A 166 -20.07 -21.05 19.28
CA LEU A 166 -21.11 -20.80 20.27
C LEU A 166 -22.10 -21.95 20.32
N ARG A 167 -22.49 -22.38 21.51
CA ARG A 167 -23.60 -23.32 21.74
C ARG A 167 -24.54 -22.77 22.80
N LEU A 168 -25.84 -22.93 22.59
CA LEU A 168 -26.87 -22.57 23.54
C LEU A 168 -27.57 -23.83 24.02
N HIS A 169 -27.58 -24.05 25.33
CA HIS A 169 -28.25 -25.18 25.97
C HIS A 169 -29.34 -24.68 26.92
N ASN A 170 -30.41 -25.47 27.11
CA ASN A 170 -31.40 -25.25 28.14
C ASN A 170 -30.92 -25.84 29.49
N SER A 171 -31.73 -25.69 30.57
CA SER A 171 -31.41 -26.21 31.92
C SER A 171 -31.25 -27.75 31.95
N GLN A 172 -31.83 -28.46 31.00
CA GLN A 172 -31.72 -29.93 30.87
C GLN A 172 -30.47 -30.35 30.08
N GLY A 173 -29.61 -29.39 29.64
CA GLY A 173 -28.46 -29.66 28.82
C GLY A 173 -28.74 -29.95 27.32
N VAL A 174 -29.97 -29.77 26.89
CA VAL A 174 -30.35 -29.96 25.45
C VAL A 174 -29.82 -28.72 24.68
N GLN A 175 -29.13 -29.00 23.58
CA GLN A 175 -28.65 -27.92 22.68
C GLN A 175 -29.82 -27.35 21.88
N ILE A 176 -30.12 -26.08 22.10
CA ILE A 176 -31.19 -25.33 21.42
C ILE A 176 -30.71 -24.76 20.07
N ALA A 177 -29.48 -24.21 20.09
CA ALA A 177 -28.86 -23.63 18.89
C ALA A 177 -27.34 -23.67 18.99
N TRP A 178 -26.66 -23.51 17.86
CA TRP A 178 -25.22 -23.38 17.81
C TRP A 178 -24.77 -22.60 16.58
N SER A 179 -23.57 -22.07 16.62
CA SER A 179 -22.91 -21.38 15.51
C SER A 179 -21.44 -21.71 15.45
N PRO A 180 -20.92 -22.21 14.33
CA PRO A 180 -19.51 -22.25 14.05
C PRO A 180 -19.00 -20.86 13.63
N PRO A 181 -17.69 -20.68 13.38
CA PRO A 181 -17.16 -19.48 12.76
C PRO A 181 -17.83 -19.23 11.40
N GLN A 182 -18.44 -18.07 11.22
CA GLN A 182 -19.17 -17.69 10.01
C GLN A 182 -18.31 -16.79 9.10
N ALA A 183 -18.22 -17.10 7.82
CA ALA A 183 -17.49 -16.31 6.84
C ALA A 183 -18.08 -14.88 6.71
N THR A 184 -19.41 -14.76 6.77
CA THR A 184 -20.17 -13.51 6.76
C THR A 184 -19.83 -12.58 7.91
N LEU A 185 -19.36 -13.12 9.04
CA LEU A 185 -18.90 -12.40 10.23
C LEU A 185 -17.37 -12.39 10.33
N HIS A 186 -16.66 -12.51 9.22
CA HIS A 186 -15.20 -12.57 9.17
C HIS A 186 -14.58 -13.67 10.05
N GLY A 187 -15.36 -14.72 10.35
CA GLY A 187 -14.97 -15.85 11.17
C GLY A 187 -15.32 -15.74 12.65
N ASP A 188 -16.16 -14.80 13.05
CA ASP A 188 -16.86 -14.79 14.33
C ASP A 188 -18.11 -15.67 14.29
N ALA A 189 -18.81 -15.83 15.42
CA ALA A 189 -19.99 -16.65 15.55
C ALA A 189 -21.18 -15.84 16.05
N ARG A 190 -22.39 -16.11 15.50
CA ARG A 190 -23.65 -15.52 15.93
C ARG A 190 -24.76 -16.57 15.96
N ILE A 191 -25.51 -16.63 17.05
CA ILE A 191 -26.76 -17.39 17.17
C ILE A 191 -27.91 -16.42 17.09
N GLN A 192 -28.95 -16.77 16.30
CA GLN A 192 -30.25 -16.14 16.25
C GLN A 192 -31.29 -17.23 16.45
N THR A 193 -32.12 -17.10 17.46
CA THR A 193 -33.15 -18.12 17.77
C THR A 193 -34.26 -17.52 18.60
N THR A 194 -35.45 -18.11 18.53
CA THR A 194 -36.55 -17.82 19.45
C THR A 194 -36.51 -18.83 20.60
N LEU A 195 -36.52 -18.33 21.84
CA LEU A 195 -36.50 -19.21 23.02
C LEU A 195 -37.77 -19.98 23.16
N PRO A 196 -37.70 -21.33 23.32
CA PRO A 196 -38.92 -22.20 23.31
C PRO A 196 -39.66 -22.18 24.64
N THR A 197 -39.03 -21.87 25.77
CA THR A 197 -39.61 -21.93 27.13
C THR A 197 -39.02 -20.88 28.02
N ASP A 198 -39.71 -20.57 29.15
CA ASP A 198 -39.07 -19.87 30.27
C ASP A 198 -38.08 -20.82 30.94
N ASP A 199 -36.80 -20.51 30.91
CA ASP A 199 -35.75 -21.39 31.41
C ASP A 199 -34.47 -20.62 31.76
N THR A 200 -33.51 -21.31 32.41
CA THR A 200 -32.12 -20.88 32.53
C THR A 200 -31.30 -21.49 31.40
N TYR A 201 -30.82 -20.65 30.51
CA TYR A 201 -30.02 -21.06 29.37
C TYR A 201 -28.54 -20.91 29.65
N THR A 202 -27.72 -21.82 29.09
CA THR A 202 -26.26 -21.78 29.20
C THR A 202 -25.63 -21.57 27.82
N ILE A 203 -24.81 -20.53 27.70
CA ILE A 203 -23.96 -20.29 26.53
C ILE A 203 -22.61 -20.97 26.79
N GLU A 204 -22.19 -21.79 25.86
CA GLU A 204 -20.86 -22.40 25.83
C GLU A 204 -20.07 -21.78 24.68
N LEU A 205 -18.83 -21.34 24.97
CA LEU A 205 -17.89 -20.74 24.04
C LEU A 205 -16.56 -21.47 24.06
N HIS A 206 -16.08 -21.93 22.89
CA HIS A 206 -14.75 -22.53 22.72
C HIS A 206 -14.15 -22.22 21.35
N ASP A 207 -12.83 -22.39 21.19
CA ASP A 207 -12.20 -22.35 19.86
C ASP A 207 -12.48 -23.64 19.11
N ILE A 208 -12.78 -23.58 17.81
CA ILE A 208 -13.17 -24.73 16.98
C ILE A 208 -12.14 -25.86 16.97
N LEU A 209 -10.86 -25.53 17.12
CA LEU A 209 -9.78 -26.50 17.18
C LEU A 209 -9.28 -26.76 18.61
N PHE A 210 -9.89 -26.13 19.63
CA PHE A 210 -9.40 -26.15 21.03
C PHE A 210 -7.92 -25.74 21.14
N LYS A 211 -7.51 -24.80 20.28
CA LYS A 211 -6.15 -24.26 20.16
C LYS A 211 -6.18 -22.75 19.96
N GLY A 212 -7.01 -22.06 20.73
CA GLY A 212 -7.08 -20.60 20.68
C GLY A 212 -5.74 -19.94 21.02
N PRO A 213 -5.53 -18.65 20.64
CA PRO A 213 -4.34 -17.88 21.00
C PRO A 213 -4.20 -17.74 22.52
N ALA A 214 -2.99 -17.45 23.01
CA ALA A 214 -2.76 -17.23 24.45
C ALA A 214 -3.57 -16.05 25.02
N LYS A 215 -3.90 -15.07 24.17
CA LYS A 215 -4.77 -13.94 24.48
C LYS A 215 -5.85 -13.83 23.40
N GLY A 216 -6.93 -14.56 23.57
CA GLY A 216 -8.10 -14.54 22.67
C GLY A 216 -9.19 -13.60 23.18
N THR A 217 -8.94 -12.32 23.14
CA THR A 217 -9.92 -11.31 23.58
C THR A 217 -11.21 -11.41 22.78
N PHE A 218 -12.34 -11.34 23.45
CA PHE A 218 -13.67 -11.32 22.83
C PHE A 218 -14.62 -10.39 23.57
N ARG A 219 -15.67 -10.00 22.86
CA ARG A 219 -16.87 -9.34 23.39
C ARG A 219 -18.08 -10.17 22.94
N LEU A 220 -18.91 -10.59 23.87
CA LEU A 220 -20.13 -11.36 23.63
C LEU A 220 -21.35 -10.52 23.98
N LYS A 221 -22.18 -10.23 22.98
CA LYS A 221 -23.45 -9.50 23.12
C LYS A 221 -24.59 -10.49 23.19
N ILE A 222 -25.56 -10.23 24.06
CA ILE A 222 -26.70 -11.10 24.28
C ILE A 222 -27.98 -10.31 24.56
N GLY A 223 -29.07 -10.71 23.97
CA GLY A 223 -30.40 -10.13 24.19
C GLY A 223 -31.24 -10.03 22.93
N GLU A 224 -32.33 -9.27 23.01
CA GLU A 224 -33.12 -8.87 21.84
C GLU A 224 -32.41 -7.72 21.14
N LEU A 225 -31.45 -8.06 20.25
CA LEU A 225 -30.60 -7.11 19.57
C LEU A 225 -31.04 -6.90 18.13
N GLN A 226 -30.91 -5.65 17.66
CA GLN A 226 -31.08 -5.27 16.27
C GLN A 226 -29.72 -5.01 15.65
N PHE A 227 -29.49 -5.45 14.40
CA PHE A 227 -28.25 -5.27 13.68
C PHE A 227 -28.45 -5.31 12.18
N ALA A 228 -27.50 -4.74 11.45
CA ALA A 228 -27.31 -4.93 10.04
C ALA A 228 -25.81 -5.03 9.75
N ASP A 229 -25.40 -6.00 8.96
CA ASP A 229 -23.99 -6.21 8.62
C ASP A 229 -23.62 -5.62 7.28
N MET A 230 -24.58 -5.38 6.39
CA MET A 230 -24.38 -4.87 5.04
C MET A 230 -25.43 -3.81 4.65
N VAL A 231 -25.24 -3.23 3.48
CA VAL A 231 -26.14 -2.24 2.88
C VAL A 231 -26.38 -2.59 1.42
N PHE A 232 -27.59 -2.28 0.90
CA PHE A 232 -27.95 -2.42 -0.50
C PHE A 232 -28.54 -1.09 -1.03
N PRO A 233 -28.14 -0.64 -2.23
CA PRO A 233 -27.03 -1.14 -3.05
C PRO A 233 -25.67 -1.01 -2.35
N MET A 234 -24.71 -1.89 -2.71
CA MET A 234 -23.35 -1.87 -2.14
C MET A 234 -22.47 -0.79 -2.77
N GLY A 235 -22.78 -0.39 -3.99
CA GLY A 235 -22.13 0.67 -4.76
C GLY A 235 -23.11 1.77 -5.17
N THR A 236 -22.66 3.02 -5.18
CA THR A 236 -23.45 4.19 -5.60
C THR A 236 -22.51 5.21 -6.26
N PRO A 237 -23.02 6.07 -7.18
CA PRO A 237 -22.19 7.12 -7.75
C PRO A 237 -21.73 8.12 -6.68
N ALA A 238 -20.48 8.57 -6.78
CA ALA A 238 -19.92 9.59 -5.90
C ALA A 238 -20.67 10.92 -6.06
N ASP A 239 -20.63 11.72 -5.00
CA ASP A 239 -21.21 13.07 -4.96
C ASP A 239 -22.71 13.15 -5.30
N THR A 240 -23.42 12.00 -5.17
CA THR A 240 -24.86 11.90 -5.35
C THR A 240 -25.55 11.43 -4.07
N ASP A 241 -26.83 11.76 -3.93
CA ASP A 241 -27.65 11.24 -2.85
C ASP A 241 -27.99 9.77 -3.11
N ALA A 242 -27.71 8.91 -2.16
CA ALA A 242 -27.94 7.47 -2.26
C ALA A 242 -29.09 7.01 -1.36
N ASN A 243 -30.03 6.27 -1.94
CA ASN A 243 -31.07 5.58 -1.18
C ASN A 243 -30.57 4.18 -0.79
N LEU A 244 -30.10 4.03 0.44
CA LEU A 244 -29.46 2.82 0.93
C LEU A 244 -30.36 2.11 1.96
N GLN A 245 -30.43 0.78 1.87
CA GLN A 245 -31.17 -0.08 2.80
C GLN A 245 -30.18 -0.92 3.61
N PHE A 246 -30.36 -1.01 4.92
CA PHE A 246 -29.65 -1.97 5.75
C PHE A 246 -30.18 -3.38 5.48
N VAL A 247 -29.27 -4.32 5.30
CA VAL A 247 -29.56 -5.73 4.97
C VAL A 247 -28.59 -6.65 5.74
N CYS A 248 -28.76 -7.96 5.59
CA CYS A 248 -28.00 -8.98 6.31
C CYS A 248 -28.13 -8.81 7.83
N GLY A 249 -29.37 -8.67 8.29
CA GLY A 249 -29.70 -8.50 9.69
C GLY A 249 -31.21 -8.42 9.94
N ASN A 250 -31.58 -7.93 11.12
CA ASN A 250 -32.96 -7.75 11.52
C ASN A 250 -33.32 -6.28 11.82
N LEU A 251 -32.46 -5.35 11.43
CA LEU A 251 -32.68 -3.92 11.61
C LEU A 251 -33.59 -3.39 10.48
N ALA A 252 -34.85 -3.11 10.81
CA ALA A 252 -35.81 -2.49 9.90
C ALA A 252 -35.64 -0.97 9.85
N ALA A 253 -34.56 -0.50 9.22
CA ALA A 253 -34.30 0.91 9.02
C ALA A 253 -33.65 1.16 7.65
N THR A 254 -33.89 2.36 7.09
CA THR A 254 -33.13 2.86 5.94
C THR A 254 -31.89 3.61 6.44
N ALA A 255 -30.77 3.50 5.73
CA ALA A 255 -29.63 4.34 6.03
C ALA A 255 -29.96 5.80 5.70
N ALA A 256 -29.38 6.72 6.47
CA ALA A 256 -29.46 8.12 6.14
C ALA A 256 -28.84 8.35 4.76
N ASN A 257 -29.51 9.21 3.97
CA ASN A 257 -29.01 9.59 2.66
C ASN A 257 -27.66 10.29 2.81
N THR A 258 -26.60 9.73 2.22
CA THR A 258 -25.24 10.24 2.36
C THR A 258 -24.62 10.53 1.03
N LYS A 259 -24.05 11.72 0.91
CA LYS A 259 -23.28 12.16 -0.24
C LYS A 259 -21.80 12.14 0.12
N GLN A 260 -21.01 11.35 -0.59
CA GLN A 260 -19.58 11.17 -0.33
C GLN A 260 -18.77 11.22 -1.63
N SER A 261 -17.51 11.62 -1.52
CA SER A 261 -16.54 11.49 -2.61
C SER A 261 -16.25 10.04 -2.92
N ALA A 262 -15.69 9.77 -4.10
CA ALA A 262 -15.32 8.41 -4.51
C ALA A 262 -14.40 7.73 -3.47
N GLY A 263 -14.69 6.46 -3.18
CA GLY A 263 -13.98 5.66 -2.20
C GLY A 263 -14.88 4.72 -1.41
N THR A 264 -14.32 4.07 -0.42
CA THR A 264 -15.08 3.21 0.51
C THR A 264 -15.35 3.98 1.79
N HIS A 265 -16.60 4.09 2.19
CA HIS A 265 -17.01 4.86 3.35
C HIS A 265 -17.88 4.05 4.31
N PRO A 266 -17.64 4.10 5.64
CA PRO A 266 -18.50 3.47 6.60
C PRO A 266 -19.83 4.22 6.71
N LEU A 267 -20.91 3.48 6.96
CA LEU A 267 -22.22 4.02 7.26
C LEU A 267 -22.51 3.93 8.76
N ASN A 268 -23.25 4.91 9.25
CA ASN A 268 -23.68 4.93 10.63
C ASN A 268 -25.00 4.16 10.77
N LEU A 269 -25.02 3.21 11.72
CA LEU A 269 -26.26 2.59 12.19
C LEU A 269 -27.04 3.60 13.04
N PRO A 270 -28.37 3.47 13.17
CA PRO A 270 -29.16 4.32 14.07
C PRO A 270 -28.66 4.23 15.51
N ALA A 271 -28.47 5.37 16.15
CA ALA A 271 -28.13 5.44 17.59
C ALA A 271 -29.38 5.18 18.43
N ALA A 272 -29.82 3.93 18.51
CA ALA A 272 -31.01 3.50 19.24
C ALA A 272 -30.67 2.39 20.24
N PRO A 273 -31.49 2.22 21.31
CA PRO A 273 -31.30 1.11 22.24
C PRO A 273 -31.29 -0.24 21.52
N ASN A 274 -30.41 -1.14 21.97
CA ASN A 274 -30.25 -2.50 21.45
C ASN A 274 -29.82 -2.61 19.97
N VAL A 275 -29.56 -1.51 19.28
CA VAL A 275 -28.90 -1.54 17.97
C VAL A 275 -27.42 -1.77 18.18
N THR A 276 -26.89 -2.77 17.48
CA THR A 276 -25.50 -3.20 17.54
C THR A 276 -25.02 -3.60 16.14
N GLY A 277 -23.83 -4.14 15.98
CA GLY A 277 -23.37 -4.72 14.72
C GLY A 277 -22.04 -4.15 14.26
N THR A 278 -21.63 -4.63 13.10
CA THR A 278 -20.48 -4.09 12.37
C THR A 278 -20.98 -2.89 11.58
N ARG A 279 -20.28 -1.77 11.61
CA ARG A 279 -20.64 -0.64 10.72
C ARG A 279 -20.51 -1.07 9.27
N PRO A 280 -21.61 -1.18 8.50
CA PRO A 280 -21.52 -1.51 7.10
C PRO A 280 -20.81 -0.40 6.33
N TYR A 281 -20.32 -0.71 5.14
CA TYR A 281 -19.69 0.28 4.28
C TYR A 281 -20.29 0.24 2.88
N VAL A 282 -20.15 1.34 2.16
CA VAL A 282 -20.62 1.53 0.78
C VAL A 282 -19.47 2.00 -0.10
N LEU A 283 -19.47 1.59 -1.36
CA LEU A 283 -18.55 2.01 -2.40
C LEU A 283 -19.13 3.23 -3.12
N PHE A 284 -18.42 4.35 -3.12
CA PHE A 284 -18.76 5.50 -3.96
C PHE A 284 -17.84 5.51 -5.18
N SER A 285 -18.41 5.37 -6.37
CA SER A 285 -17.67 5.24 -7.62
C SER A 285 -17.69 6.52 -8.46
N ASN A 286 -16.65 6.72 -9.29
CA ASN A 286 -16.60 7.80 -10.28
C ASN A 286 -17.26 7.42 -11.62
N HIS A 287 -18.02 6.33 -11.66
CA HIS A 287 -18.74 5.84 -12.83
C HIS A 287 -20.19 5.52 -12.48
N PRO A 288 -21.06 5.35 -13.47
CA PRO A 288 -22.45 4.96 -13.25
C PRO A 288 -22.57 3.66 -12.47
N GLU A 289 -23.59 3.59 -11.61
CA GLU A 289 -23.98 2.40 -10.88
C GLU A 289 -25.39 1.98 -11.31
N PHE A 290 -25.54 0.74 -11.72
CA PHE A 290 -26.78 0.11 -12.08
C PHE A 290 -27.28 -0.70 -10.89
N VAL A 291 -28.57 -0.63 -10.60
CA VAL A 291 -29.22 -1.50 -9.63
C VAL A 291 -30.12 -2.44 -10.41
N GLU A 292 -30.02 -3.72 -10.11
CA GLU A 292 -30.80 -4.78 -10.71
C GLU A 292 -32.31 -4.46 -10.72
N ASN A 293 -32.95 -4.72 -11.84
CA ASN A 293 -34.39 -4.70 -11.95
C ASN A 293 -34.94 -6.14 -11.80
N ASN A 294 -35.64 -6.39 -10.71
CA ASN A 294 -36.24 -7.68 -10.41
C ASN A 294 -37.57 -7.94 -11.17
N ASP A 295 -37.97 -7.04 -12.07
CA ASP A 295 -39.12 -7.24 -12.90
C ASP A 295 -38.78 -8.23 -14.04
N ALA A 296 -39.23 -9.48 -13.90
CA ALA A 296 -38.87 -10.58 -14.79
C ALA A 296 -39.29 -10.40 -16.26
N ALA A 297 -40.05 -9.34 -16.58
CA ALA A 297 -40.47 -9.00 -17.93
C ALA A 297 -39.41 -8.23 -18.75
N GLU A 298 -38.37 -7.67 -18.11
CA GLU A 298 -37.33 -6.88 -18.76
C GLU A 298 -35.93 -7.48 -18.53
N ALA A 299 -35.15 -7.60 -19.62
CA ALA A 299 -33.74 -7.96 -19.49
C ALA A 299 -32.95 -6.84 -18.80
N ASN A 300 -32.06 -7.16 -17.86
CA ASN A 300 -31.17 -6.24 -17.21
C ASN A 300 -30.15 -5.66 -18.21
N THR A 301 -30.54 -4.60 -18.92
CA THR A 301 -29.66 -3.92 -19.88
C THR A 301 -28.90 -2.81 -19.16
N VAL A 302 -27.60 -2.98 -19.06
CA VAL A 302 -26.69 -2.06 -18.39
C VAL A 302 -26.02 -1.15 -19.43
N GLY A 303 -25.71 0.06 -19.03
CA GLY A 303 -25.04 1.05 -19.89
C GLY A 303 -23.63 0.64 -20.32
N SER A 304 -22.86 1.64 -20.76
CA SER A 304 -21.49 1.44 -21.24
C SER A 304 -20.49 1.33 -20.09
N VAL A 305 -19.42 0.58 -20.32
CA VAL A 305 -18.26 0.46 -19.44
C VAL A 305 -17.47 1.79 -19.42
N PRO A 306 -16.99 2.30 -18.24
CA PRO A 306 -17.03 1.64 -16.93
C PRO A 306 -18.40 1.74 -16.24
N VAL A 307 -18.78 0.71 -15.48
CA VAL A 307 -20.06 0.65 -14.77
C VAL A 307 -19.96 -0.31 -13.59
N GLY A 308 -20.64 0.04 -12.50
CA GLY A 308 -20.93 -0.86 -11.39
C GLY A 308 -22.34 -1.48 -11.54
N ILE A 309 -22.50 -2.69 -11.03
CA ILE A 309 -23.80 -3.39 -11.02
C ILE A 309 -24.04 -3.90 -9.60
N ASN A 310 -25.18 -3.54 -9.03
CA ASN A 310 -25.65 -4.02 -7.74
C ASN A 310 -26.81 -5.00 -7.96
N GLY A 311 -26.71 -6.18 -7.39
CA GLY A 311 -27.76 -7.21 -7.54
C GLY A 311 -27.90 -8.10 -6.32
N ARG A 312 -28.89 -8.99 -6.39
CA ARG A 312 -29.28 -9.93 -5.33
C ARG A 312 -29.84 -11.21 -5.90
N LEU A 313 -29.21 -12.34 -5.60
CA LEU A 313 -29.83 -13.66 -5.88
C LEU A 313 -30.96 -13.94 -4.87
N SER A 314 -32.17 -13.47 -5.16
CA SER A 314 -33.30 -13.47 -4.24
C SER A 314 -33.84 -14.84 -3.96
N THR A 315 -33.72 -15.81 -4.90
CA THR A 315 -34.24 -17.15 -4.80
C THR A 315 -33.22 -18.24 -5.05
N LYS A 316 -33.52 -19.44 -4.55
CA LYS A 316 -32.64 -20.60 -4.74
C LYS A 316 -32.52 -20.97 -6.21
N GLY A 317 -31.27 -21.08 -6.70
CA GLY A 317 -30.99 -21.48 -8.09
C GLY A 317 -31.08 -20.33 -9.10
N GLU A 318 -31.31 -19.12 -8.65
CA GLU A 318 -31.33 -17.91 -9.48
C GLU A 318 -30.01 -17.66 -10.14
N GLN A 319 -30.05 -17.09 -11.33
CA GLN A 319 -28.90 -16.60 -12.09
C GLN A 319 -29.28 -15.23 -12.64
N ASP A 320 -28.53 -14.22 -12.26
CA ASP A 320 -28.75 -12.88 -12.76
C ASP A 320 -27.95 -12.68 -14.05
N GLU A 321 -28.61 -12.13 -15.06
CA GLU A 321 -28.02 -11.87 -16.37
C GLU A 321 -28.07 -10.39 -16.71
N PHE A 322 -26.90 -9.82 -17.04
CA PHE A 322 -26.75 -8.40 -17.38
C PHE A 322 -26.15 -8.26 -18.78
N ILE A 323 -26.86 -7.55 -19.66
CA ILE A 323 -26.35 -7.19 -20.98
C ILE A 323 -25.60 -5.87 -20.88
N VAL A 324 -24.28 -5.90 -21.01
CA VAL A 324 -23.41 -4.74 -20.88
C VAL A 324 -22.90 -4.30 -22.23
N THR A 325 -23.09 -3.00 -22.55
CA THR A 325 -22.57 -2.40 -23.78
C THR A 325 -21.05 -2.24 -23.71
N THR A 326 -20.35 -2.72 -24.75
CA THR A 326 -18.89 -2.73 -24.79
C THR A 326 -18.35 -2.20 -26.11
N THR A 327 -17.06 -1.88 -26.15
CA THR A 327 -16.37 -1.51 -27.37
C THR A 327 -15.55 -2.71 -27.88
N PRO A 328 -15.73 -3.11 -29.16
CA PRO A 328 -14.97 -4.22 -29.76
C PRO A 328 -13.46 -4.06 -29.62
N GLY A 329 -12.76 -5.15 -29.29
CA GLY A 329 -11.30 -5.18 -29.15
C GLY A 329 -10.77 -4.60 -27.82
N THR A 330 -11.61 -4.04 -26.96
CA THR A 330 -11.19 -3.53 -25.65
C THR A 330 -10.91 -4.68 -24.67
N LYS A 331 -10.03 -4.41 -23.72
CA LYS A 331 -9.76 -5.32 -22.59
C LYS A 331 -10.49 -4.83 -21.36
N LEU A 332 -11.31 -5.70 -20.76
CA LEU A 332 -12.08 -5.40 -19.57
C LEU A 332 -11.57 -6.17 -18.37
N ARG A 333 -11.70 -5.56 -17.18
CA ARG A 333 -11.61 -6.21 -15.89
C ARG A 333 -12.98 -6.21 -15.25
N ILE A 334 -13.41 -7.37 -14.80
CA ILE A 334 -14.70 -7.60 -14.14
C ILE A 334 -14.39 -8.21 -12.78
N ASN A 335 -14.74 -7.52 -11.69
CA ASN A 335 -14.54 -7.99 -10.33
C ASN A 335 -15.88 -8.07 -9.60
N VAL A 336 -16.08 -9.12 -8.83
CA VAL A 336 -17.21 -9.24 -7.92
C VAL A 336 -16.76 -8.93 -6.51
N LEU A 337 -17.61 -8.26 -5.74
CA LEU A 337 -17.54 -8.09 -4.31
C LEU A 337 -18.83 -8.66 -3.69
N ALA A 338 -18.70 -9.73 -2.92
CA ALA A 338 -19.80 -10.39 -2.23
C ALA A 338 -19.34 -10.93 -0.87
N ARG A 339 -18.71 -12.11 -0.85
CA ARG A 339 -18.26 -12.78 0.39
C ARG A 339 -17.26 -11.96 1.19
N GLN A 340 -16.35 -11.25 0.53
CA GLN A 340 -15.41 -10.37 1.22
C GLN A 340 -16.09 -9.22 1.98
N ALA A 341 -17.26 -8.78 1.51
CA ALA A 341 -18.05 -7.76 2.18
C ALA A 341 -18.95 -8.33 3.29
N GLY A 342 -19.12 -9.65 3.36
CA GLY A 342 -19.98 -10.31 4.35
C GLY A 342 -21.25 -10.94 3.77
N SER A 343 -21.46 -10.94 2.45
CA SER A 343 -22.56 -11.70 1.81
C SER A 343 -22.35 -13.20 1.97
N PRO A 344 -23.42 -14.01 2.16
CA PRO A 344 -23.32 -15.46 2.16
C PRO A 344 -23.09 -16.07 0.77
N LEU A 345 -23.14 -15.26 -0.27
CA LEU A 345 -23.00 -15.65 -1.67
C LEU A 345 -21.60 -16.21 -1.97
N ASP A 346 -21.54 -17.38 -2.57
CA ASP A 346 -20.36 -18.01 -3.15
C ASP A 346 -20.40 -17.79 -4.67
N ALA A 347 -19.94 -16.61 -5.07
CA ALA A 347 -20.22 -16.10 -6.41
C ALA A 347 -19.50 -16.87 -7.50
N VAL A 348 -20.21 -17.20 -8.58
CA VAL A 348 -19.66 -17.72 -9.83
C VAL A 348 -19.95 -16.72 -10.95
N LEU A 349 -18.89 -16.14 -11.50
CA LEU A 349 -18.95 -15.19 -12.60
C LEU A 349 -18.74 -15.91 -13.93
N THR A 350 -19.68 -15.78 -14.86
CA THR A 350 -19.57 -16.29 -16.23
C THR A 350 -19.80 -15.15 -17.22
N ILE A 351 -18.95 -15.04 -18.22
CA ILE A 351 -19.06 -14.02 -19.28
C ILE A 351 -19.29 -14.71 -20.60
N LYS A 352 -20.32 -14.28 -21.34
CA LYS A 352 -20.60 -14.72 -22.70
C LYS A 352 -20.56 -13.57 -23.69
N ASP A 353 -20.25 -13.86 -24.94
CA ASP A 353 -20.41 -12.91 -26.04
C ASP A 353 -21.88 -12.79 -26.49
N ALA A 354 -22.14 -11.88 -27.44
CA ALA A 354 -23.48 -11.68 -28.00
C ALA A 354 -24.06 -12.93 -28.72
N GLN A 355 -23.25 -13.91 -29.06
CA GLN A 355 -23.63 -15.17 -29.68
C GLN A 355 -23.82 -16.31 -28.64
N GLY A 356 -23.65 -16.00 -27.35
CA GLY A 356 -23.77 -16.96 -26.27
C GLY A 356 -22.53 -17.82 -26.00
N LYS A 357 -21.40 -17.56 -26.73
CA LYS A 357 -20.15 -18.26 -26.50
C LYS A 357 -19.48 -17.75 -25.21
N GLN A 358 -19.05 -18.67 -24.36
CA GLN A 358 -18.36 -18.33 -23.11
C GLN A 358 -16.97 -17.73 -23.40
N LEU A 359 -16.75 -16.51 -22.89
CA LEU A 359 -15.46 -15.81 -22.92
C LEU A 359 -14.60 -16.06 -21.67
N GLY A 360 -15.25 -16.34 -20.54
CA GLY A 360 -14.57 -16.65 -19.28
C GLY A 360 -15.53 -17.13 -18.20
N ARG A 361 -15.00 -17.85 -17.21
CA ARG A 361 -15.69 -18.27 -15.99
C ARG A 361 -14.69 -18.32 -14.84
N ASN A 362 -15.08 -17.82 -13.67
CA ASN A 362 -14.27 -17.86 -12.46
C ASN A 362 -15.20 -17.88 -11.24
N ASP A 363 -14.76 -18.55 -10.17
CA ASP A 363 -15.43 -18.61 -8.88
C ASP A 363 -14.58 -18.05 -7.74
N ASP A 364 -13.24 -18.11 -7.86
CA ASP A 364 -12.29 -17.62 -6.87
C ASP A 364 -11.07 -16.98 -7.53
N ARG A 365 -10.40 -16.05 -6.81
CA ARG A 365 -9.08 -15.51 -7.16
C ARG A 365 -8.05 -15.92 -6.11
N PRO A 366 -6.76 -16.00 -6.42
CA PRO A 366 -5.73 -16.28 -5.42
C PRO A 366 -5.83 -15.32 -4.21
N GLY A 367 -6.12 -15.88 -3.03
CA GLY A 367 -6.29 -15.12 -1.79
C GLY A 367 -7.59 -14.31 -1.67
N ASN A 368 -8.55 -14.52 -2.56
CA ASN A 368 -9.84 -13.85 -2.57
C ASN A 368 -10.95 -14.82 -2.96
N SER A 369 -11.95 -14.98 -2.10
CA SER A 369 -13.12 -15.83 -2.33
C SER A 369 -14.18 -15.23 -3.27
N ASP A 370 -13.97 -14.05 -3.80
CA ASP A 370 -14.84 -13.44 -4.80
C ASP A 370 -14.17 -13.49 -6.18
N PRO A 371 -14.91 -13.81 -7.24
CA PRO A 371 -14.36 -14.00 -8.58
C PRO A 371 -13.94 -12.69 -9.26
N GLY A 372 -13.10 -12.83 -10.28
CA GLY A 372 -12.75 -11.75 -11.18
C GLY A 372 -12.10 -12.26 -12.45
N LEU A 373 -12.31 -11.55 -13.55
CA LEU A 373 -11.83 -11.91 -14.88
C LEU A 373 -11.26 -10.70 -15.62
N ASP A 374 -10.16 -10.93 -16.30
CA ASP A 374 -9.66 -10.04 -17.36
C ASP A 374 -10.00 -10.68 -18.70
N ILE A 375 -10.81 -10.02 -19.53
CA ILE A 375 -11.25 -10.52 -20.83
C ILE A 375 -10.95 -9.51 -21.94
N THR A 376 -10.79 -10.02 -23.16
CA THR A 376 -10.72 -9.16 -24.36
C THR A 376 -12.00 -9.34 -25.16
N ILE A 377 -12.68 -8.23 -25.45
CA ILE A 377 -13.92 -8.24 -26.23
C ILE A 377 -13.60 -8.60 -27.68
N PRO A 378 -14.27 -9.62 -28.28
CA PRO A 378 -14.10 -9.93 -29.68
C PRO A 378 -14.39 -8.73 -30.60
N LYS A 379 -13.72 -8.66 -31.77
CA LYS A 379 -13.79 -7.50 -32.66
C LYS A 379 -15.15 -7.26 -33.29
N ASP A 380 -16.00 -8.25 -33.29
CA ASP A 380 -17.35 -8.26 -33.83
C ASP A 380 -18.46 -8.06 -32.77
N ASN A 381 -18.07 -7.99 -31.49
CA ASN A 381 -19.01 -7.89 -30.37
C ASN A 381 -19.11 -6.47 -29.79
N LYS A 382 -20.34 -5.96 -29.69
CA LYS A 382 -20.69 -4.68 -29.10
C LYS A 382 -21.30 -4.79 -27.69
N SER A 383 -21.55 -6.02 -27.24
CA SER A 383 -22.06 -6.30 -25.91
C SER A 383 -21.56 -7.64 -25.40
N ILE A 384 -21.61 -7.82 -24.11
CA ILE A 384 -21.39 -9.09 -23.41
C ILE A 384 -22.56 -9.35 -22.47
N THR A 385 -22.78 -10.62 -22.15
CA THR A 385 -23.66 -11.03 -21.06
C THR A 385 -22.81 -11.41 -19.86
N VAL A 386 -23.02 -10.71 -18.76
CA VAL A 386 -22.41 -10.99 -17.45
C VAL A 386 -23.43 -11.80 -16.66
N ILE A 387 -23.06 -13.00 -16.25
CA ILE A 387 -23.93 -13.92 -15.51
C ILE A 387 -23.32 -14.15 -14.14
N LEU A 388 -24.14 -13.98 -13.09
CA LEU A 388 -23.78 -14.28 -11.72
C LEU A 388 -24.71 -15.35 -11.14
N SER A 389 -24.12 -16.29 -10.40
CA SER A 389 -24.85 -17.36 -9.71
C SER A 389 -24.14 -17.74 -8.41
N ASP A 390 -24.82 -18.47 -7.52
CA ASP A 390 -24.19 -19.07 -6.33
C ASP A 390 -23.66 -20.47 -6.65
N LEU A 391 -22.43 -20.79 -6.23
CA LEU A 391 -21.77 -22.09 -6.49
C LEU A 391 -22.59 -23.28 -5.94
N GLN A 392 -23.34 -23.08 -4.87
CA GLN A 392 -24.17 -24.09 -4.22
C GLN A 392 -25.67 -23.97 -4.56
N ASN A 393 -25.99 -23.12 -5.54
CA ASN A 393 -27.40 -22.84 -5.94
C ASN A 393 -28.29 -22.36 -4.79
N ARG A 394 -27.73 -21.55 -3.86
CA ARG A 394 -28.47 -20.88 -2.79
C ARG A 394 -28.96 -19.52 -3.27
N GLY A 395 -29.85 -18.90 -2.49
CA GLY A 395 -30.36 -17.55 -2.71
C GLY A 395 -31.13 -17.08 -1.49
N GLY A 396 -31.47 -15.81 -1.44
CA GLY A 396 -32.20 -15.18 -0.35
C GLY A 396 -31.94 -13.68 -0.29
N GLU A 397 -32.61 -12.96 0.60
CA GLU A 397 -32.50 -11.51 0.73
C GLU A 397 -31.09 -11.01 1.06
N ASP A 398 -30.25 -11.84 1.68
CA ASP A 398 -28.88 -11.52 2.09
C ASP A 398 -27.82 -11.83 1.02
N TYR A 399 -28.22 -12.47 -0.12
CA TYR A 399 -27.30 -12.87 -1.20
C TYR A 399 -27.02 -11.71 -2.16
N ILE A 400 -26.57 -10.59 -1.61
CA ILE A 400 -26.27 -9.37 -2.36
C ILE A 400 -24.84 -9.36 -2.89
N TYR A 401 -24.61 -8.60 -3.97
CA TYR A 401 -23.31 -8.46 -4.60
C TYR A 401 -23.16 -7.11 -5.33
N HIS A 402 -21.92 -6.77 -5.61
CA HIS A 402 -21.55 -5.68 -6.51
C HIS A 402 -20.56 -6.19 -7.57
N ILE A 403 -20.78 -5.84 -8.83
CA ILE A 403 -19.87 -6.14 -9.94
C ILE A 403 -19.29 -4.82 -10.44
N ASP A 404 -17.96 -4.69 -10.42
CA ASP A 404 -17.23 -3.56 -10.98
C ASP A 404 -16.64 -3.94 -12.34
N ILE A 405 -17.05 -3.24 -13.41
CA ILE A 405 -16.60 -3.47 -14.78
C ILE A 405 -15.80 -2.27 -15.28
N GLN A 406 -14.51 -2.47 -15.49
CA GLN A 406 -13.58 -1.43 -15.89
C GLN A 406 -12.94 -1.71 -17.25
N ASN A 407 -12.75 -0.65 -18.03
CA ASN A 407 -12.00 -0.70 -19.28
C ASN A 407 -10.49 -0.59 -18.98
N LEU A 408 -9.73 -1.66 -19.20
CA LEU A 408 -8.28 -1.68 -18.99
C LEU A 408 -7.50 -0.85 -20.02
N SER A 409 -8.12 -0.48 -21.12
CA SER A 409 -7.53 0.38 -22.16
C SER A 409 -7.61 1.87 -21.78
N THR A 410 -8.47 2.24 -20.83
CA THR A 410 -8.53 3.62 -20.34
C THR A 410 -7.28 3.94 -19.52
N PRO A 411 -6.59 5.04 -19.82
CA PRO A 411 -5.41 5.46 -19.07
C PRO A 411 -5.74 5.63 -17.58
N ARG A 412 -4.95 4.99 -16.71
CA ARG A 412 -5.08 5.06 -15.26
C ARG A 412 -3.76 4.81 -14.55
N PHE A 413 -3.73 5.06 -13.27
CA PHE A 413 -2.62 4.72 -12.39
C PHE A 413 -3.16 4.32 -11.01
N SER A 414 -2.34 3.64 -10.24
CA SER A 414 -2.54 3.42 -8.81
C SER A 414 -1.33 3.93 -8.03
N ILE A 415 -1.55 4.29 -6.78
CA ILE A 415 -0.51 4.82 -5.89
C ILE A 415 -0.55 4.08 -4.55
N SER A 416 0.61 3.89 -3.94
CA SER A 416 0.74 3.28 -2.62
C SER A 416 1.90 3.88 -1.84
N THR A 417 1.78 3.86 -0.51
CA THR A 417 2.87 4.18 0.42
C THR A 417 2.91 3.12 1.53
N THR A 418 4.09 2.85 2.06
CA THR A 418 4.23 1.91 3.19
C THR A 418 3.83 2.55 4.51
N ALA A 419 3.83 3.88 4.61
CA ALA A 419 3.41 4.61 5.80
C ALA A 419 1.88 4.65 5.91
N ASN A 420 1.35 4.34 7.09
CA ASN A 420 -0.05 4.57 7.46
C ASN A 420 -0.17 5.56 8.64
N GLN A 421 0.95 5.91 9.23
CA GLN A 421 1.10 6.90 10.28
C GLN A 421 2.40 7.66 10.08
N ILE A 422 2.41 8.96 10.37
CA ILE A 422 3.53 9.84 10.14
C ILE A 422 3.64 10.81 11.31
N ARG A 423 4.79 10.80 11.97
CA ARG A 423 5.17 11.78 12.95
C ARG A 423 5.84 12.96 12.27
N VAL A 424 5.35 14.18 12.46
CA VAL A 424 5.93 15.41 11.92
C VAL A 424 6.27 16.36 13.08
N PRO A 425 7.52 16.37 13.57
CA PRO A 425 7.92 17.31 14.62
C PRO A 425 7.78 18.75 14.14
N GLY A 426 7.31 19.63 15.02
CA GLY A 426 7.17 21.05 14.73
C GLY A 426 8.51 21.68 14.31
N GLY A 427 8.50 22.47 13.24
CA GLY A 427 9.71 23.05 12.66
C GLY A 427 10.55 22.08 11.82
N SER A 428 10.03 20.86 11.52
CA SER A 428 10.76 19.89 10.71
C SER A 428 9.99 19.45 9.47
N THR A 429 10.68 18.68 8.62
CA THR A 429 10.16 18.09 7.40
C THR A 429 10.40 16.59 7.45
N GLN A 430 9.40 15.80 7.00
CA GLN A 430 9.48 14.35 6.80
C GLN A 430 9.24 14.03 5.33
N THR A 431 10.19 13.35 4.69
CA THR A 431 10.09 12.94 3.29
C THR A 431 9.77 11.45 3.20
N LEU A 432 8.77 11.12 2.41
CA LEU A 432 8.22 9.78 2.25
C LEU A 432 8.24 9.36 0.78
N VAL A 433 8.09 8.05 0.58
CA VAL A 433 8.06 7.44 -0.76
C VAL A 433 6.64 7.05 -1.11
N ALA A 434 6.21 7.41 -2.30
CA ALA A 434 5.04 6.85 -2.97
C ALA A 434 5.49 5.99 -4.16
N ASN A 435 4.88 4.80 -4.31
CA ASN A 435 5.07 3.94 -5.48
C ASN A 435 3.88 4.08 -6.41
N ILE A 436 4.14 4.20 -7.70
CA ILE A 436 3.13 4.43 -8.73
C ILE A 436 3.16 3.27 -9.73
N THR A 437 2.00 2.68 -9.98
CA THR A 437 1.81 1.72 -11.07
C THR A 437 0.99 2.39 -12.16
N ARG A 438 1.59 2.58 -13.34
CA ARG A 438 0.98 3.23 -14.48
C ARG A 438 0.39 2.21 -15.44
N GLN A 439 -0.83 2.46 -15.88
CA GLN A 439 -1.53 1.61 -16.86
C GLN A 439 -2.13 2.50 -17.94
N GLY A 440 -1.39 2.70 -19.03
CA GLY A 440 -1.79 3.59 -20.12
C GLY A 440 -1.68 5.10 -19.84
N TYR A 441 -1.61 5.53 -18.59
CA TYR A 441 -1.35 6.93 -18.22
C TYR A 441 0.14 7.16 -17.95
N ASN A 442 0.79 7.99 -18.74
CA ASN A 442 2.21 8.30 -18.60
C ASN A 442 2.51 9.77 -18.29
N GLY A 443 1.47 10.60 -18.14
CA GLY A 443 1.59 12.03 -17.81
C GLY A 443 2.03 12.30 -16.36
N PRO A 444 2.26 13.57 -16.00
CA PRO A 444 2.54 14.00 -14.63
C PRO A 444 1.33 13.74 -13.71
N ILE A 445 1.59 13.58 -12.41
CA ILE A 445 0.57 13.34 -11.38
C ILE A 445 0.76 14.34 -10.25
N ASN A 446 -0.30 15.03 -9.84
CA ASN A 446 -0.31 15.88 -8.66
C ASN A 446 -0.76 15.07 -7.43
N LEU A 447 -0.03 15.22 -6.33
CA LEU A 447 -0.40 14.70 -5.01
C LEU A 447 -1.05 15.79 -4.17
N SER A 448 -2.04 15.42 -3.39
CA SER A 448 -2.66 16.28 -2.38
C SER A 448 -3.05 15.50 -1.14
N LEU A 449 -3.14 16.20 -0.02
CA LEU A 449 -3.65 15.69 1.26
C LEU A 449 -4.85 16.59 1.62
N PRO A 450 -6.08 16.13 1.39
CA PRO A 450 -7.27 16.92 1.70
C PRO A 450 -7.39 17.26 3.19
N ASN A 451 -7.96 18.42 3.49
CA ASN A 451 -8.28 18.88 4.84
C ASN A 451 -7.07 19.03 5.78
N LEU A 452 -5.89 19.34 5.23
CA LEU A 452 -4.75 19.68 6.08
C LEU A 452 -4.99 21.03 6.80
N PRO A 453 -4.68 21.11 8.09
CA PRO A 453 -4.64 22.39 8.80
C PRO A 453 -3.50 23.26 8.24
N ALA A 454 -3.63 24.58 8.32
CA ALA A 454 -2.64 25.52 7.79
C ALA A 454 -1.21 25.34 8.40
N SER A 455 -1.13 24.69 9.54
CA SER A 455 0.14 24.38 10.22
C SER A 455 0.89 23.17 9.65
N ILE A 456 0.32 22.44 8.71
CA ILE A 456 0.92 21.29 8.03
C ILE A 456 0.86 21.54 6.52
N SER A 457 1.96 21.35 5.83
CA SER A 457 2.07 21.57 4.38
C SER A 457 2.67 20.37 3.67
N LEU A 458 2.26 20.18 2.41
CA LEU A 458 2.78 19.18 1.49
C LEU A 458 3.66 19.86 0.43
N SER A 459 4.83 19.31 0.16
CA SER A 459 5.72 19.73 -0.93
C SER A 459 6.28 18.54 -1.70
N GLY A 460 6.89 18.79 -2.88
CA GLY A 460 7.30 17.70 -3.78
C GLY A 460 6.11 16.94 -4.36
N ASN A 461 4.99 17.60 -4.48
CA ASN A 461 3.69 17.01 -4.82
C ASN A 461 3.48 16.76 -6.32
N LEU A 462 4.38 17.20 -7.21
CA LEU A 462 4.33 16.93 -8.64
C LEU A 462 5.23 15.73 -8.98
N ILE A 463 4.61 14.64 -9.42
CA ILE A 463 5.30 13.45 -9.91
C ILE A 463 5.54 13.60 -11.40
N PRO A 464 6.79 13.55 -11.90
CA PRO A 464 7.09 13.66 -13.32
C PRO A 464 6.45 12.55 -14.16
N ALA A 465 6.24 12.84 -15.45
CA ALA A 465 5.80 11.85 -16.43
C ALA A 465 6.73 10.62 -16.42
N GLY A 466 6.16 9.42 -16.57
CA GLY A 466 6.91 8.16 -16.61
C GLY A 466 7.43 7.66 -15.26
N SER A 467 7.49 8.48 -14.22
CA SER A 467 8.01 8.06 -12.91
C SER A 467 7.11 7.01 -12.26
N THR A 468 7.72 5.94 -11.74
CA THR A 468 7.05 4.86 -11.01
C THR A 468 7.25 4.97 -9.50
N ARG A 469 8.06 5.94 -9.05
CA ARG A 469 8.31 6.24 -7.65
C ARG A 469 8.45 7.74 -7.47
N ALA A 470 7.92 8.26 -6.38
CA ALA A 470 7.99 9.68 -6.04
C ALA A 470 8.41 9.88 -4.58
N LEU A 471 9.01 11.02 -4.32
CA LEU A 471 9.15 11.56 -2.96
C LEU A 471 8.08 12.65 -2.77
N PHE A 472 7.50 12.69 -1.59
CA PHE A 472 6.68 13.79 -1.13
C PHE A 472 7.07 14.15 0.30
N SER A 473 7.01 15.42 0.64
CA SER A 473 7.49 15.92 1.93
C SER A 473 6.36 16.61 2.68
N ILE A 474 6.23 16.28 3.95
CA ILE A 474 5.28 16.90 4.88
C ILE A 474 6.06 17.70 5.89
N SER A 475 5.75 18.98 6.01
CA SER A 475 6.37 19.92 6.95
C SER A 475 5.32 20.42 7.93
N ALA A 476 5.72 20.66 9.19
CA ALA A 476 4.84 21.24 10.20
C ALA A 476 5.47 22.46 10.85
N THR A 477 4.66 23.48 11.13
CA THR A 477 5.06 24.60 12.01
C THR A 477 5.10 24.16 13.47
N THR A 478 5.82 24.87 14.32
CA THR A 478 5.83 24.63 15.77
C THR A 478 4.43 24.82 16.39
N GLY A 479 4.11 24.12 17.44
CA GLY A 479 2.84 24.20 18.16
C GLY A 479 2.52 22.92 18.92
N ASP A 480 1.34 22.86 19.51
CA ASP A 480 0.86 21.71 20.28
C ASP A 480 0.67 20.44 19.43
N VAL A 481 0.61 19.30 20.08
CA VAL A 481 0.32 18.02 19.40
C VAL A 481 -1.02 18.12 18.66
N LEU A 482 -1.01 17.81 17.36
CA LEU A 482 -2.18 17.92 16.50
C LEU A 482 -2.30 16.68 15.62
N PRO A 483 -3.27 15.79 15.89
CA PRO A 483 -3.57 14.67 15.03
C PRO A 483 -4.41 15.09 13.82
N VAL A 484 -4.13 14.48 12.66
CA VAL A 484 -4.88 14.66 11.41
C VAL A 484 -5.07 13.30 10.76
N ILE A 485 -6.30 12.94 10.43
CA ILE A 485 -6.60 11.77 9.60
C ILE A 485 -7.01 12.26 8.23
N THR A 486 -6.28 11.84 7.21
CA THR A 486 -6.48 12.24 5.81
C THR A 486 -6.21 11.04 4.87
N HIS A 487 -6.13 11.27 3.60
CA HIS A 487 -5.67 10.32 2.59
C HIS A 487 -4.77 11.01 1.57
N LEU A 488 -3.90 10.26 0.93
CA LEU A 488 -3.07 10.79 -0.16
C LEU A 488 -3.83 10.60 -1.47
N LEU A 489 -4.29 11.72 -2.06
CA LEU A 489 -4.97 11.76 -3.35
C LEU A 489 -3.97 12.08 -4.45
N ALA A 490 -4.00 11.32 -5.52
CA ALA A 490 -3.22 11.52 -6.72
C ALA A 490 -4.15 11.85 -7.90
N THR A 491 -3.85 12.91 -8.64
CA THR A 491 -4.67 13.41 -9.75
C THR A 491 -3.79 13.62 -10.97
N GLY A 492 -4.21 13.11 -12.11
CA GLY A 492 -3.58 13.39 -13.40
C GLY A 492 -3.63 14.87 -13.74
N THR A 493 -2.81 15.32 -14.68
CA THR A 493 -2.71 16.74 -15.05
C THR A 493 -3.27 17.03 -16.45
N GLY A 494 -3.63 18.29 -16.71
CA GLY A 494 -4.18 18.72 -18.00
C GLY A 494 -5.49 18.02 -18.35
N ASP A 495 -5.63 17.53 -19.56
CA ASP A 495 -6.83 16.84 -20.07
C ASP A 495 -7.15 15.52 -19.33
N HIS A 496 -6.28 15.08 -18.44
CA HIS A 496 -6.43 13.88 -17.62
C HIS A 496 -6.67 14.18 -16.13
N SER A 497 -7.15 15.37 -15.78
CA SER A 497 -7.48 15.75 -14.40
C SER A 497 -8.62 14.92 -13.78
N ASN A 498 -9.39 14.22 -14.61
CA ASN A 498 -10.39 13.23 -14.20
C ASN A 498 -9.81 11.88 -13.78
N VAL A 499 -8.53 11.60 -14.10
CA VAL A 499 -7.86 10.38 -13.68
C VAL A 499 -7.34 10.56 -12.25
N GLN A 500 -7.98 9.91 -11.30
CA GLN A 500 -7.66 10.03 -9.88
C GLN A 500 -7.43 8.67 -9.23
N ALA A 501 -6.63 8.64 -8.19
CA ALA A 501 -6.42 7.48 -7.35
C ALA A 501 -6.15 7.91 -5.89
N ILE A 502 -6.77 7.21 -4.95
CA ILE A 502 -6.43 7.36 -3.53
C ILE A 502 -5.36 6.32 -3.20
N ALA A 503 -4.30 6.74 -2.50
CA ALA A 503 -3.21 5.86 -2.16
C ALA A 503 -3.64 4.76 -1.18
N SER A 504 -3.23 3.53 -1.46
CA SER A 504 -3.23 2.50 -0.44
C SER A 504 -2.06 2.71 0.51
N VAL A 505 -2.33 2.58 1.82
CA VAL A 505 -1.33 2.72 2.88
C VAL A 505 -0.91 1.36 3.44
N GLY A 506 0.26 1.30 4.07
CA GLY A 506 0.68 0.13 4.84
C GLY A 506 -0.25 -0.15 6.02
N GLY A 507 -0.14 -1.32 6.65
CA GLY A 507 -0.89 -1.65 7.86
C GLY A 507 -1.32 -3.12 7.97
N ASP A 508 -2.04 -3.45 9.03
CA ASP A 508 -2.48 -4.81 9.32
C ASP A 508 -3.70 -5.20 8.46
N SER A 509 -3.54 -6.25 7.67
CA SER A 509 -4.60 -6.83 6.84
C SER A 509 -5.83 -7.32 7.62
N LYS A 510 -5.69 -7.62 8.92
CA LYS A 510 -6.80 -8.06 9.77
C LYS A 510 -7.83 -6.95 9.97
N HIS A 511 -7.36 -5.73 10.24
CA HIS A 511 -8.23 -4.55 10.40
C HIS A 511 -8.88 -4.16 9.08
N TYR A 512 -8.13 -4.20 7.98
CA TYR A 512 -8.62 -3.83 6.66
C TYR A 512 -9.71 -4.76 6.10
N ARG A 513 -9.83 -5.98 6.61
CA ARG A 513 -10.88 -6.91 6.24
C ARG A 513 -12.25 -6.48 6.76
N VAL A 514 -12.29 -5.95 7.99
CA VAL A 514 -13.53 -5.48 8.63
C VAL A 514 -13.80 -4.00 8.32
N GLN A 515 -12.74 -3.22 8.20
CA GLN A 515 -12.78 -1.78 7.97
C GLN A 515 -11.94 -1.41 6.73
N PRO A 516 -12.43 -1.74 5.51
CA PRO A 516 -11.63 -1.60 4.27
C PRO A 516 -11.27 -0.14 3.95
N TYR A 517 -12.02 0.83 4.43
CA TYR A 517 -11.72 2.26 4.28
C TYR A 517 -10.41 2.69 4.99
N LEU A 518 -9.91 1.90 5.94
CA LEU A 518 -8.61 2.15 6.57
C LEU A 518 -7.43 1.88 5.64
N LYS A 519 -7.62 1.18 4.52
CA LYS A 519 -6.58 0.96 3.50
C LYS A 519 -6.08 2.26 2.86
N SER A 520 -6.85 3.32 2.94
CA SER A 520 -6.51 4.64 2.41
C SER A 520 -6.27 5.70 3.50
N ALA A 521 -6.49 5.36 4.77
CA ALA A 521 -6.39 6.29 5.88
C ALA A 521 -4.93 6.54 6.27
N LEU A 522 -4.44 7.75 6.02
CA LEU A 522 -3.14 8.24 6.44
C LEU A 522 -3.30 9.09 7.71
N ALA A 523 -2.66 8.67 8.79
CA ALA A 523 -2.68 9.41 10.05
C ALA A 523 -1.41 10.26 10.18
N LEU A 524 -1.56 11.55 10.43
CA LEU A 524 -0.47 12.48 10.68
C LEU A 524 -0.55 12.96 12.13
N ALA A 525 0.58 13.17 12.78
CA ALA A 525 0.64 13.89 14.04
C ALA A 525 1.74 14.94 13.99
N ARG A 526 1.35 16.24 14.08
CA ARG A 526 2.29 17.24 14.51
C ARG A 526 2.59 17.01 15.97
N VAL A 527 3.89 16.87 16.29
CA VAL A 527 4.34 16.67 17.67
C VAL A 527 5.16 17.86 18.13
N SER A 528 5.67 17.82 19.34
CA SER A 528 6.54 18.88 19.89
C SER A 528 7.69 19.22 18.96
N THR A 529 8.27 20.38 19.18
CA THR A 529 9.37 20.93 18.33
C THR A 529 10.49 19.93 18.13
N SER A 530 10.97 19.83 16.89
CA SER A 530 12.13 19.00 16.56
C SER A 530 13.37 19.52 17.27
N PRO A 531 14.20 18.64 17.87
CA PRO A 531 15.49 19.05 18.41
C PRO A 531 16.52 19.37 17.32
N ILE A 532 16.24 19.01 16.05
CA ILE A 532 17.10 19.29 14.92
C ILE A 532 16.31 19.77 13.70
N ALA A 533 16.92 20.64 12.90
CA ALA A 533 16.47 20.98 11.56
C ALA A 533 17.63 20.81 10.56
N ALA A 534 17.32 20.55 9.29
CA ALA A 534 18.29 20.38 8.23
C ALA A 534 17.84 21.12 6.97
N SER A 535 18.78 21.79 6.32
CA SER A 535 18.57 22.48 5.06
C SER A 535 19.78 22.32 4.15
N LEU A 536 19.60 22.57 2.85
CA LEU A 536 20.70 22.62 1.90
C LEU A 536 21.15 24.08 1.73
N ALA A 537 22.44 24.31 1.73
CA ALA A 537 23.00 25.62 1.40
C ALA A 537 22.70 25.93 -0.06
N ALA A 538 22.06 27.07 -0.33
CA ALA A 538 21.65 27.65 -1.61
C ALA A 538 21.82 26.71 -2.83
N THR A 539 20.82 25.91 -3.14
CA THR A 539 20.81 25.02 -4.30
C THR A 539 19.86 25.54 -5.37
N THR A 540 20.26 25.41 -6.65
CA THR A 540 19.33 25.45 -7.77
C THR A 540 18.43 24.21 -7.67
N SER A 541 17.16 24.36 -7.96
CA SER A 541 16.17 23.26 -7.86
C SER A 541 16.47 22.06 -8.78
N ASP A 542 17.24 22.25 -9.84
CA ASP A 542 17.66 21.21 -10.80
C ASP A 542 19.17 21.22 -10.96
N LEU A 543 19.79 20.10 -10.55
CA LEU A 543 21.23 19.92 -10.56
C LEU A 543 21.62 18.95 -11.68
N GLN A 544 22.23 19.48 -12.72
CA GLN A 544 22.77 18.69 -13.82
C GLN A 544 24.15 18.16 -13.47
N VAL A 545 24.30 16.84 -13.44
CA VAL A 545 25.55 16.16 -13.02
C VAL A 545 25.91 15.07 -14.01
N PRO A 546 27.17 15.05 -14.51
CA PRO A 546 27.60 13.92 -15.37
C PRO A 546 27.52 12.59 -14.63
N GLN A 547 27.10 11.54 -15.33
CA GLN A 547 27.16 10.17 -14.84
C GLN A 547 28.59 9.80 -14.45
N GLY A 548 28.77 9.04 -13.36
CA GLY A 548 30.08 8.64 -12.87
C GLY A 548 30.84 9.72 -12.11
N LYS A 549 30.21 10.84 -11.75
CA LYS A 549 30.79 11.95 -10.97
C LYS A 549 30.14 12.06 -9.61
N PHE A 550 30.82 12.77 -8.69
CA PHE A 550 30.27 13.20 -7.43
C PHE A 550 29.56 14.55 -7.57
N LEU A 551 28.44 14.69 -6.88
CA LEU A 551 27.79 15.95 -6.59
C LEU A 551 28.06 16.31 -5.13
N THR A 552 28.79 17.39 -4.90
CA THR A 552 29.03 17.88 -3.53
C THR A 552 27.94 18.84 -3.11
N LEU A 553 27.31 18.55 -1.96
CA LEU A 553 26.24 19.34 -1.34
C LEU A 553 26.71 19.75 0.07
N THR A 554 26.36 20.95 0.51
CA THR A 554 26.52 21.36 1.90
C THR A 554 25.19 21.29 2.62
N VAL A 555 25.14 20.50 3.68
CA VAL A 555 24.00 20.38 4.58
C VAL A 555 24.19 21.28 5.76
N ASN A 556 23.30 22.22 6.00
CA ASN A 556 23.23 23.02 7.20
C ASN A 556 22.33 22.32 8.23
N LEU A 557 22.81 22.32 9.47
CA LEU A 557 22.16 21.66 10.59
C LEU A 557 21.92 22.69 11.71
N GLU A 558 20.69 22.73 12.19
CA GLU A 558 20.33 23.50 13.37
C GLU A 558 20.02 22.55 14.51
N ARG A 559 20.44 22.87 15.72
CA ARG A 559 20.16 22.14 16.94
C ARG A 559 19.47 23.04 17.94
N ALA A 560 18.40 22.54 18.57
CA ALA A 560 17.76 23.22 19.70
C ALA A 560 18.75 23.31 20.87
N ALA A 561 18.54 24.26 21.76
CA ALA A 561 19.37 24.41 22.95
C ALA A 561 19.43 23.09 23.74
N ASN A 562 20.63 22.75 24.23
CA ASN A 562 20.90 21.53 24.99
C ASN A 562 20.73 20.20 24.19
N THR A 563 20.73 20.27 22.87
CA THR A 563 20.72 19.06 22.05
C THR A 563 22.14 18.57 21.84
N SER A 564 22.49 17.44 22.46
CA SER A 564 23.76 16.71 22.28
C SER A 564 23.57 15.52 21.35
N GLY A 565 24.67 14.93 20.89
CA GLY A 565 24.68 13.75 20.04
C GLY A 565 25.06 14.04 18.59
N ASN A 566 25.60 13.03 17.93
CA ASN A 566 26.00 13.10 16.54
C ASN A 566 24.78 13.06 15.62
N ILE A 567 24.88 13.69 14.45
CA ILE A 567 23.86 13.60 13.41
C ILE A 567 24.40 12.76 12.25
N ARG A 568 23.75 11.66 11.96
CA ARG A 568 24.02 10.83 10.78
C ARG A 568 23.27 11.39 9.57
N LEU A 569 23.99 11.54 8.45
CA LEU A 569 23.38 11.96 7.18
C LEU A 569 23.24 10.79 6.23
N ARG A 570 22.07 10.69 5.57
CA ARG A 570 21.75 9.67 4.59
C ARG A 570 21.00 10.27 3.41
N LEU A 571 21.00 9.60 2.25
CA LEU A 571 20.22 10.03 1.08
C LEU A 571 19.00 9.13 0.92
N ILE A 572 17.84 9.75 0.70
CA ILE A 572 16.64 9.11 0.14
C ILE A 572 16.42 9.61 -1.29
N SER A 573 16.08 8.73 -2.21
CA SER A 573 15.85 9.09 -3.61
C SER A 573 14.71 8.32 -4.25
N THR A 574 14.30 8.76 -5.44
CA THR A 574 13.29 8.06 -6.24
C THR A 574 13.84 6.82 -6.96
N GLN A 575 15.15 6.59 -6.95
CA GLN A 575 15.74 5.37 -7.52
C GLN A 575 15.29 4.14 -6.71
N VAL A 576 14.79 3.12 -7.42
CA VAL A 576 14.64 1.78 -6.83
C VAL A 576 16.04 1.20 -6.65
N GLN A 577 16.33 0.70 -5.45
CA GLN A 577 17.64 0.14 -5.11
C GLN A 577 18.04 -0.97 -6.08
N PRO A 578 19.10 -0.79 -6.91
CA PRO A 578 19.60 -1.86 -7.77
C PRO A 578 20.15 -3.01 -6.96
N ARG A 579 20.01 -4.23 -7.47
CA ARG A 579 20.52 -5.45 -6.82
C ARG A 579 21.41 -6.24 -7.76
N LYS A 580 22.40 -6.93 -7.20
CA LYS A 580 23.27 -7.84 -7.91
C LYS A 580 23.35 -9.19 -7.21
N LYS A 581 23.58 -10.25 -7.98
CA LYS A 581 23.83 -11.60 -7.46
C LYS A 581 25.30 -11.77 -7.16
N ILE A 582 25.62 -12.24 -5.97
CA ILE A 582 26.98 -12.65 -5.55
C ILE A 582 26.95 -14.09 -5.05
N LYS A 583 28.08 -14.80 -5.20
CA LYS A 583 28.25 -16.13 -4.63
C LYS A 583 28.69 -16.00 -3.17
N LYS A 584 27.90 -16.53 -2.24
CA LYS A 584 28.24 -16.63 -0.82
C LYS A 584 28.03 -18.06 -0.35
N GLY A 585 29.13 -18.74 0.02
CA GLY A 585 29.07 -20.16 0.41
C GLY A 585 28.55 -21.10 -0.69
N GLY A 586 28.87 -20.82 -1.98
CA GLY A 586 28.44 -21.62 -3.13
C GLY A 586 27.01 -21.39 -3.61
N LYS A 587 26.22 -20.51 -2.94
CA LYS A 587 24.84 -20.14 -3.29
C LYS A 587 24.80 -18.71 -3.87
N ASP A 588 23.94 -18.49 -4.85
CA ASP A 588 23.65 -17.15 -5.34
C ASP A 588 22.79 -16.39 -4.29
N VAL A 589 23.31 -15.26 -3.83
CA VAL A 589 22.63 -14.35 -2.89
C VAL A 589 22.47 -12.99 -3.55
N GLU A 590 21.27 -12.43 -3.51
CA GLU A 590 21.03 -11.06 -3.96
C GLU A 590 21.44 -10.08 -2.89
N VAL A 591 22.28 -9.11 -3.28
CA VAL A 591 22.72 -7.99 -2.44
C VAL A 591 22.49 -6.66 -3.17
N ASP A 592 22.47 -5.57 -2.42
CA ASP A 592 22.35 -4.24 -2.99
C ASP A 592 23.58 -3.90 -3.82
N ASP A 593 23.38 -3.33 -5.00
CA ASP A 593 24.44 -2.86 -5.87
C ASP A 593 24.74 -1.39 -5.62
N LEU A 594 25.59 -1.14 -4.63
CA LEU A 594 25.96 0.21 -4.21
C LEU A 594 26.71 1.00 -5.30
N ASP A 595 27.33 0.33 -6.26
CA ASP A 595 28.04 0.98 -7.36
C ASP A 595 27.08 1.60 -8.39
N ARG A 596 25.84 1.07 -8.45
CA ARG A 596 24.75 1.56 -9.30
C ARG A 596 23.68 2.34 -8.54
N THR A 597 23.89 2.60 -7.26
CA THR A 597 22.94 3.30 -6.40
C THR A 597 23.26 4.78 -6.29
N LEU A 598 22.26 5.64 -6.55
CA LEU A 598 22.29 7.07 -6.19
C LEU A 598 22.29 7.21 -4.67
N ARG A 599 23.41 7.55 -4.05
CA ARG A 599 23.61 7.52 -2.60
C ARG A 599 24.68 8.51 -2.14
N LEU A 600 24.76 8.78 -0.87
CA LEU A 600 25.97 9.35 -0.31
C LEU A 600 27.12 8.35 -0.41
N VAL A 601 28.32 8.83 -0.72
CA VAL A 601 29.54 7.99 -0.75
C VAL A 601 29.76 7.36 0.62
N GLU A 602 29.60 8.17 1.66
CA GLU A 602 29.67 7.80 3.06
C GLU A 602 28.41 8.30 3.78
N GLU A 603 28.03 7.66 4.87
CA GLU A 603 26.99 8.15 5.79
C GLU A 603 27.68 8.86 6.96
N PRO A 604 28.06 10.15 6.84
CA PRO A 604 28.88 10.81 7.83
C PRO A 604 28.13 11.02 9.14
N LEU A 605 28.88 10.92 10.23
CA LEU A 605 28.46 11.33 11.57
C LEU A 605 28.99 12.77 11.81
N VAL A 606 28.07 13.73 11.84
CA VAL A 606 28.39 15.14 12.11
C VAL A 606 28.39 15.36 13.61
N GLU A 607 29.53 15.73 14.16
CA GLU A 607 29.72 15.97 15.59
C GLU A 607 28.81 17.08 16.12
N ALA A 608 28.60 17.09 17.44
CA ALA A 608 27.64 17.99 18.08
C ALA A 608 28.01 19.48 17.95
N ASP A 609 29.27 19.80 17.78
CA ASP A 609 29.81 21.16 17.62
C ASP A 609 29.78 21.68 16.16
N LYS A 610 29.40 20.85 15.20
CA LYS A 610 29.35 21.21 13.78
C LYS A 610 27.93 21.52 13.34
N ASN A 611 27.74 22.65 12.66
CA ASN A 611 26.46 23.13 12.15
C ASN A 611 26.33 23.01 10.63
N ASN A 612 27.32 22.47 9.95
CA ASN A 612 27.27 22.13 8.54
C ASN A 612 28.23 20.99 8.22
N HIS A 613 27.95 20.31 7.10
CA HIS A 613 28.79 19.25 6.59
C HIS A 613 28.68 19.14 5.07
N ALA A 614 29.80 19.01 4.38
CA ALA A 614 29.84 18.76 2.95
C ALA A 614 29.67 17.23 2.70
N VAL A 615 28.73 16.83 1.88
CA VAL A 615 28.49 15.45 1.51
C VAL A 615 28.67 15.24 0.02
N ASN A 616 29.23 14.11 -0.38
CA ASN A 616 29.35 13.71 -1.76
C ASN A 616 28.26 12.69 -2.13
N VAL A 617 27.39 13.08 -3.05
CA VAL A 617 26.37 12.21 -3.66
C VAL A 617 27.02 11.54 -4.88
N TRP A 618 27.05 10.22 -4.89
CA TRP A 618 27.46 9.44 -6.03
C TRP A 618 26.33 9.40 -7.07
N VAL A 619 26.61 9.88 -8.30
CA VAL A 619 25.70 9.75 -9.45
C VAL A 619 26.18 8.56 -10.30
N PRO A 620 25.49 7.42 -10.30
CA PRO A 620 25.92 6.22 -10.96
C PRO A 620 26.21 6.41 -12.45
N HIS A 621 27.20 5.67 -12.94
CA HIS A 621 27.67 5.71 -14.33
C HIS A 621 26.63 5.29 -15.38
N ASP A 622 25.58 4.59 -14.94
CA ASP A 622 24.49 4.06 -15.80
C ASP A 622 23.11 4.54 -15.33
N LEU A 623 23.05 5.52 -14.43
CA LEU A 623 21.77 6.11 -14.02
C LEU A 623 21.12 6.82 -15.20
N GLY A 624 19.85 6.52 -15.47
CA GLY A 624 19.11 7.13 -16.57
C GLY A 624 19.13 8.67 -16.51
N THR A 625 19.14 9.31 -17.67
CA THR A 625 19.24 10.77 -17.83
C THR A 625 17.94 11.53 -17.52
N THR A 626 16.92 10.84 -17.07
CA THR A 626 15.69 11.46 -16.54
C THR A 626 15.94 12.08 -15.16
N PRO A 627 15.18 13.11 -14.76
CA PRO A 627 15.28 13.70 -13.43
C PRO A 627 15.00 12.71 -12.30
N TRP A 628 15.82 12.74 -11.26
CA TRP A 628 15.69 11.94 -10.03
C TRP A 628 15.52 12.88 -8.83
N ASN A 629 14.47 12.69 -8.04
CA ASN A 629 14.30 13.45 -6.81
C ASN A 629 15.05 12.76 -5.66
N ALA A 630 15.65 13.59 -4.82
CA ALA A 630 16.38 13.16 -3.63
C ALA A 630 16.20 14.15 -2.48
N ALA A 631 16.46 13.70 -1.25
CA ALA A 631 16.57 14.53 -0.06
C ALA A 631 17.60 13.93 0.89
N ILE A 632 18.21 14.77 1.74
CA ILE A 632 19.11 14.30 2.79
C ILE A 632 18.29 14.10 4.06
N ILE A 633 18.40 12.93 4.65
CA ILE A 633 17.86 12.59 5.96
C ILE A 633 18.94 12.91 6.99
N ALA A 634 18.58 13.67 8.02
CA ALA A 634 19.41 13.94 9.20
C ALA A 634 18.81 13.22 10.41
N GLU A 635 19.58 12.32 11.01
CA GLU A 635 19.20 11.50 12.16
C GLU A 635 20.05 11.87 13.37
N LEU A 636 19.45 12.49 14.39
CA LEU A 636 20.10 12.69 15.69
C LEU A 636 20.21 11.35 16.41
N LEU A 637 21.40 11.01 16.84
CA LEU A 637 21.70 9.75 17.49
C LEU A 637 21.90 9.93 19.00
N SER A 638 21.68 8.84 19.74
CA SER A 638 22.11 8.71 21.14
C SER A 638 23.65 8.81 21.26
N GLU A 639 24.16 9.05 22.45
CA GLU A 639 25.60 9.18 22.72
C GLU A 639 26.42 7.97 22.25
N ASP A 640 25.83 6.77 22.31
CA ASP A 640 26.45 5.53 21.83
C ASP A 640 26.28 5.31 20.29
N ASN A 641 25.67 6.25 19.58
CA ASN A 641 25.36 6.22 18.15
C ASN A 641 24.49 5.05 17.66
N LYS A 642 23.73 4.40 18.56
CA LYS A 642 22.92 3.22 18.21
C LYS A 642 21.45 3.53 18.01
N THR A 643 20.91 4.50 18.76
CA THR A 643 19.48 4.81 18.74
C THR A 643 19.24 6.14 18.04
N VAL A 644 18.27 6.17 17.12
CA VAL A 644 17.81 7.42 16.49
C VAL A 644 16.83 8.11 17.44
N LEU A 645 17.16 9.31 17.88
CA LEU A 645 16.36 10.12 18.80
C LEU A 645 15.39 11.05 18.07
N ALA A 646 15.81 11.58 16.92
CA ALA A 646 15.00 12.44 16.08
C ALA A 646 15.44 12.34 14.62
N THR A 647 14.51 12.60 13.72
CA THR A 647 14.76 12.60 12.28
C THR A 647 14.12 13.82 11.64
N THR A 648 14.83 14.44 10.71
CA THR A 648 14.30 15.47 9.81
C THR A 648 14.89 15.28 8.42
N THR A 649 14.29 15.90 7.41
CA THR A 649 14.81 15.86 6.05
C THR A 649 15.02 17.29 5.52
N THR A 650 15.97 17.44 4.61
CA THR A 650 16.09 18.69 3.83
C THR A 650 14.90 18.82 2.87
N SER A 651 14.76 19.99 2.28
CA SER A 651 13.97 20.15 1.06
C SER A 651 14.44 19.17 -0.02
N GLN A 652 13.53 18.78 -0.90
CA GLN A 652 13.87 17.93 -2.05
C GLN A 652 14.71 18.71 -3.06
N LEU A 653 15.60 17.99 -3.70
CA LEU A 653 16.38 18.45 -4.86
C LEU A 653 16.15 17.51 -6.03
N THR A 654 16.32 18.01 -7.24
CA THR A 654 16.25 17.23 -8.47
C THR A 654 17.65 17.09 -9.03
N ILE A 655 18.06 15.84 -9.28
CA ILE A 655 19.34 15.51 -9.90
C ILE A 655 19.02 14.99 -11.30
N THR A 656 19.53 15.68 -12.33
CA THR A 656 19.41 15.26 -13.73
C THR A 656 20.77 14.76 -14.21
N PRO A 657 20.97 13.43 -14.32
CA PRO A 657 22.21 12.88 -14.83
C PRO A 657 22.42 13.26 -16.29
N LEU A 658 23.58 13.74 -16.63
CA LEU A 658 24.01 13.99 -18.01
C LEU A 658 24.80 12.80 -18.52
N GLN A 659 24.61 12.45 -19.78
CA GLN A 659 25.50 11.52 -20.46
C GLN A 659 26.90 12.11 -20.48
N SER A 660 27.85 11.48 -19.82
CA SER A 660 29.18 12.03 -19.60
C SER A 660 30.05 12.07 -20.85
N LEU A 661 29.84 11.09 -21.73
CA LEU A 661 30.60 10.93 -22.96
C LEU A 661 29.65 10.70 -24.14
N ALA A 662 29.82 11.45 -25.21
CA ALA A 662 29.21 11.16 -26.50
C ALA A 662 30.29 11.02 -27.57
N LEU A 663 30.13 10.03 -28.44
CA LEU A 663 31.07 9.71 -29.54
C LEU A 663 30.37 9.94 -30.85
N LYS A 664 31.05 10.56 -31.80
CA LYS A 664 30.57 10.81 -33.15
C LYS A 664 31.69 10.53 -34.16
N LEU A 665 31.39 9.75 -35.18
CA LEU A 665 32.32 9.49 -36.30
C LEU A 665 32.43 10.69 -37.24
N THR A 666 33.63 11.00 -37.67
CA THR A 666 33.95 11.99 -38.71
C THR A 666 34.45 11.32 -39.99
N SER A 667 34.94 10.09 -39.90
CA SER A 667 35.29 9.25 -41.06
C SER A 667 34.11 8.43 -41.56
N PRO A 668 34.19 7.83 -42.80
CA PRO A 668 33.14 6.97 -43.30
C PRO A 668 32.84 5.81 -42.34
N VAL A 669 31.57 5.39 -42.30
CA VAL A 669 31.10 4.24 -41.49
C VAL A 669 31.69 2.92 -42.00
N SER A 670 32.23 2.89 -43.21
CA SER A 670 32.89 1.73 -43.82
C SER A 670 34.39 1.99 -43.99
N VAL A 671 35.20 1.07 -43.51
CA VAL A 671 36.66 1.12 -43.60
C VAL A 671 37.12 -0.08 -44.42
N GLU A 672 37.93 0.17 -45.46
CA GLU A 672 38.63 -0.89 -46.18
C GLU A 672 39.95 -1.21 -45.48
N ALA A 673 40.22 -2.51 -45.37
CA ALA A 673 41.42 -3.02 -44.74
C ALA A 673 42.05 -4.10 -45.59
N ILE A 674 43.39 -4.05 -45.78
CA ILE A 674 44.14 -4.96 -46.59
C ILE A 674 44.82 -6.01 -45.71
N THR A 675 44.59 -7.29 -45.99
CA THR A 675 45.24 -8.37 -45.24
C THR A 675 46.75 -8.38 -45.47
N GLY A 676 47.51 -8.59 -44.38
CA GLY A 676 48.97 -8.71 -44.45
C GLY A 676 49.77 -7.39 -44.47
N ALA A 677 49.09 -6.24 -44.51
CA ALA A 677 49.73 -4.91 -44.63
C ALA A 677 49.99 -4.17 -43.33
N GLY A 678 49.98 -4.78 -42.21
CA GLY A 678 50.24 -4.12 -40.92
C GLY A 678 49.09 -3.19 -40.46
N GLU A 679 49.23 -1.88 -40.64
CA GLU A 679 48.15 -0.91 -40.48
C GLU A 679 47.47 -0.64 -41.80
N SER A 680 46.22 -1.00 -41.95
CA SER A 680 45.52 -0.91 -43.23
C SER A 680 44.31 0.01 -43.25
N GLY A 681 43.85 0.49 -42.06
CA GLY A 681 42.75 1.42 -42.00
C GLY A 681 42.70 2.17 -40.67
N SER A 682 41.96 3.26 -40.63
CA SER A 682 41.73 4.01 -39.41
C SER A 682 40.30 4.52 -39.33
N VAL A 683 39.79 4.67 -38.11
CA VAL A 683 38.51 5.30 -37.82
C VAL A 683 38.76 6.57 -37.04
N SER A 684 38.25 7.69 -37.55
CA SER A 684 38.38 8.99 -36.91
C SER A 684 37.02 9.50 -36.40
N GLY A 685 37.07 10.25 -35.34
CA GLY A 685 35.86 10.81 -34.75
C GLY A 685 36.15 11.86 -33.71
N THR A 686 35.06 12.32 -33.08
CA THR A 686 35.11 13.28 -32.01
C THR A 686 34.46 12.72 -30.74
N ILE A 687 34.97 13.16 -29.59
CA ILE A 687 34.42 12.87 -28.27
C ILE A 687 33.86 14.17 -27.73
N THR A 688 32.59 14.17 -27.33
CA THR A 688 32.01 15.27 -26.56
C THR A 688 31.94 14.84 -25.10
N ARG A 689 32.50 15.64 -24.22
CA ARG A 689 32.44 15.46 -22.77
C ARG A 689 31.40 16.40 -22.19
N ALA A 690 30.60 15.92 -21.22
CA ALA A 690 29.72 16.78 -20.47
C ALA A 690 30.50 17.82 -19.68
N ALA A 691 29.91 18.98 -19.40
CA ALA A 691 30.53 20.00 -18.58
C ALA A 691 31.01 19.41 -17.23
N LYS A 692 32.21 19.73 -16.79
CA LYS A 692 32.85 19.19 -15.58
C LYS A 692 33.28 17.71 -15.66
N PHE A 693 33.25 17.08 -16.84
CA PHE A 693 33.78 15.73 -17.04
C PHE A 693 35.16 15.82 -17.67
N ASP A 694 36.20 15.84 -16.85
CA ASP A 694 37.60 16.14 -17.14
C ASP A 694 38.53 14.91 -17.12
N LYS A 695 38.02 13.76 -17.56
CA LYS A 695 38.74 12.48 -17.54
C LYS A 695 39.38 12.18 -18.91
N ALA A 696 40.53 11.51 -18.88
CA ALA A 696 41.02 10.80 -20.06
C ALA A 696 40.05 9.72 -20.50
N VAL A 697 40.01 9.49 -21.80
CA VAL A 697 39.02 8.56 -22.44
C VAL A 697 39.77 7.52 -23.25
N THR A 698 39.39 6.25 -23.03
CA THR A 698 39.91 5.15 -23.82
C THR A 698 38.91 4.81 -24.92
N ILE A 699 39.36 4.83 -26.18
CA ILE A 699 38.60 4.40 -27.37
C ILE A 699 38.90 2.95 -27.65
N THR A 700 37.84 2.15 -27.83
CA THR A 700 37.94 0.69 -28.05
C THR A 700 36.98 0.23 -29.13
N LEU A 701 37.43 -0.65 -30.02
CA LEU A 701 36.57 -1.44 -30.93
C LEU A 701 36.13 -2.73 -30.24
N ARG A 702 34.84 -3.00 -30.21
CA ARG A 702 34.24 -4.24 -29.68
C ARG A 702 33.62 -5.06 -30.83
N GLY A 703 33.65 -6.37 -30.67
CA GLY A 703 33.05 -7.29 -31.64
C GLY A 703 33.98 -7.70 -32.77
N LEU A 704 35.26 -7.42 -32.65
CA LEU A 704 36.26 -7.95 -33.63
C LEU A 704 36.40 -9.47 -33.50
N PRO A 705 36.31 -10.23 -34.58
CA PRO A 705 36.52 -11.67 -34.55
C PRO A 705 38.01 -12.03 -34.33
N LYS A 706 38.30 -13.30 -34.08
CA LYS A 706 39.66 -13.80 -33.91
C LYS A 706 40.51 -13.48 -35.16
N GLY A 707 41.72 -12.97 -34.94
CA GLY A 707 42.63 -12.58 -36.00
C GLY A 707 42.57 -11.08 -36.38
N TYR A 708 41.68 -10.33 -35.71
CA TYR A 708 41.57 -8.88 -35.87
C TYR A 708 41.83 -8.20 -34.52
N THR A 709 42.66 -7.18 -34.50
CA THR A 709 42.96 -6.38 -33.30
C THR A 709 42.94 -4.90 -33.65
N ALA A 710 42.50 -4.08 -32.71
CA ALA A 710 42.71 -2.65 -32.73
C ALA A 710 43.32 -2.27 -31.39
N PRO A 711 44.39 -1.47 -31.34
CA PRO A 711 44.93 -0.98 -30.10
C PRO A 711 43.89 -0.06 -29.41
N ASN A 712 43.74 -0.18 -28.09
CA ASN A 712 43.02 0.83 -27.37
C ASN A 712 43.87 2.12 -27.39
N ILE A 713 43.25 3.25 -27.67
CA ILE A 713 43.92 4.55 -27.63
C ILE A 713 43.39 5.37 -26.48
N GLU A 714 44.25 6.00 -25.77
CA GLU A 714 43.93 6.92 -24.68
C GLU A 714 43.96 8.36 -25.19
N ILE A 715 42.88 9.08 -24.99
CA ILE A 715 42.69 10.48 -25.39
C ILE A 715 42.68 11.32 -24.12
N ALA A 716 43.62 12.25 -24.04
CA ALA A 716 43.74 13.15 -22.88
C ALA A 716 42.46 14.01 -22.66
N ALA A 717 42.31 14.53 -21.46
CA ALA A 717 41.08 15.21 -21.06
C ALA A 717 40.77 16.47 -21.89
N ASP A 718 41.79 17.14 -22.38
CA ASP A 718 41.76 18.36 -23.20
C ASP A 718 41.63 18.11 -24.70
N ILE A 719 41.75 16.86 -25.16
CA ILE A 719 41.66 16.45 -26.55
C ILE A 719 40.31 15.85 -26.88
N ASN A 720 39.69 16.32 -27.96
CA ASN A 720 38.36 15.89 -28.36
C ASN A 720 38.34 15.10 -29.69
N GLU A 721 39.45 14.99 -30.38
CA GLU A 721 39.54 14.24 -31.63
C GLU A 721 40.38 12.98 -31.42
N PHE A 722 40.01 11.95 -32.19
CA PHE A 722 40.76 10.68 -32.20
C PHE A 722 40.86 10.09 -33.60
N THR A 723 41.93 9.32 -33.79
CA THR A 723 42.09 8.43 -34.94
C THR A 723 42.57 7.08 -34.43
N LEU A 724 41.77 6.05 -34.61
CA LEU A 724 42.02 4.68 -34.16
C LEU A 724 42.50 3.83 -35.36
N PRO A 725 43.73 3.38 -35.36
CA PRO A 725 44.21 2.45 -36.40
C PRO A 725 43.65 1.05 -36.19
N ILE A 726 43.35 0.34 -37.27
CA ILE A 726 42.86 -1.03 -37.24
C ILE A 726 43.95 -1.93 -37.81
N GLN A 727 44.38 -2.92 -37.01
CA GLN A 727 45.45 -3.88 -37.40
C GLN A 727 44.83 -5.25 -37.64
N PHE A 728 45.30 -5.90 -38.69
CA PHE A 728 44.88 -7.25 -39.06
C PHE A 728 46.08 -8.20 -39.01
N SER A 729 45.86 -9.37 -38.44
CA SER A 729 46.86 -10.41 -38.51
C SER A 729 46.97 -10.96 -39.96
N LYS A 730 48.08 -11.57 -40.31
CA LYS A 730 48.27 -12.24 -41.59
C LYS A 730 47.25 -13.37 -41.82
N GLU A 731 46.58 -13.83 -40.78
CA GLU A 731 45.56 -14.89 -40.80
C GLU A 731 44.12 -14.34 -40.98
N ALA A 732 43.96 -13.02 -41.05
CA ALA A 732 42.64 -12.39 -41.24
C ALA A 732 42.07 -12.78 -42.60
N LYS A 733 40.86 -13.31 -42.65
CA LYS A 733 40.20 -13.73 -43.85
C LYS A 733 39.53 -12.55 -44.57
N PRO A 734 39.64 -12.41 -45.90
CA PRO A 734 38.88 -11.42 -46.63
C PRO A 734 37.39 -11.60 -46.40
N GLY A 735 36.66 -10.49 -46.34
CA GLY A 735 35.18 -10.48 -46.09
C GLY A 735 34.70 -9.25 -45.40
N ASP A 736 33.38 -9.12 -45.23
CA ASP A 736 32.75 -8.00 -44.56
C ASP A 736 32.53 -8.31 -43.08
N LEU A 737 33.10 -7.48 -42.20
CA LEU A 737 32.79 -7.50 -40.77
C LEU A 737 31.69 -6.49 -40.50
N LYS A 738 30.54 -6.98 -40.03
CA LYS A 738 29.36 -6.18 -39.65
C LYS A 738 29.21 -6.13 -38.14
N ASN A 739 28.54 -5.08 -37.65
CA ASN A 739 28.23 -4.89 -36.22
C ASN A 739 29.45 -4.68 -35.30
N ILE A 740 30.56 -4.18 -35.82
CA ILE A 740 31.68 -3.75 -35.01
C ILE A 740 31.31 -2.43 -34.33
N LYS A 741 31.43 -2.37 -32.99
CA LYS A 741 31.06 -1.20 -32.20
C LYS A 741 32.26 -0.45 -31.69
N LEU A 742 32.31 0.85 -31.99
CA LEU A 742 33.25 1.79 -31.38
C LEU A 742 32.64 2.36 -30.11
N VAL A 743 33.41 2.36 -29.04
CA VAL A 743 32.96 2.80 -27.72
C VAL A 743 34.06 3.62 -27.06
N ALA A 744 33.67 4.71 -26.39
CA ALA A 744 34.57 5.49 -25.53
C ALA A 744 34.25 5.17 -24.06
N THR A 745 35.29 4.95 -23.27
CA THR A 745 35.15 4.66 -21.83
C THR A 745 36.08 5.56 -21.01
N ALA A 746 35.65 5.94 -19.80
CA ALA A 746 36.49 6.67 -18.86
C ALA A 746 36.24 6.17 -17.43
N ALA A 747 37.24 6.29 -16.56
CA ALA A 747 37.11 5.95 -15.15
C ALA A 747 36.12 6.88 -14.43
N SER A 748 35.28 6.34 -13.57
CA SER A 748 34.42 7.14 -12.70
C SER A 748 35.17 7.77 -11.53
N ASP A 749 34.51 8.69 -10.81
CA ASP A 749 35.08 9.26 -9.57
C ASP A 749 35.05 8.27 -8.39
N LEU A 750 34.14 7.28 -8.41
CA LEU A 750 34.00 6.34 -7.29
C LEU A 750 35.14 5.30 -7.26
N LYS A 751 35.40 4.67 -8.40
CA LYS A 751 36.46 3.65 -8.56
C LYS A 751 36.93 3.59 -10.00
N ALA A 752 38.21 3.32 -10.22
CA ALA A 752 38.81 3.24 -11.54
C ALA A 752 38.20 2.11 -12.41
N GLU A 753 37.77 1.01 -11.78
CA GLU A 753 37.17 -0.14 -12.46
C GLU A 753 35.73 0.10 -12.91
N ILE A 754 35.08 1.13 -12.37
CA ILE A 754 33.72 1.52 -12.76
C ILE A 754 33.85 2.52 -13.92
N LEU A 755 33.47 2.07 -15.11
CA LEU A 755 33.65 2.86 -16.33
C LEU A 755 32.34 3.54 -16.74
N VAL A 756 32.46 4.82 -17.04
CA VAL A 756 31.46 5.56 -17.82
C VAL A 756 31.62 5.17 -19.29
N VAL A 757 30.51 4.91 -19.98
CA VAL A 757 30.53 4.45 -21.36
C VAL A 757 29.74 5.42 -22.24
N SER A 758 30.29 5.78 -23.40
CA SER A 758 29.59 6.60 -24.41
C SER A 758 28.44 5.84 -25.09
N ASN A 759 27.68 6.54 -25.94
CA ASN A 759 26.94 5.87 -27.02
C ASN A 759 27.91 4.99 -27.85
N SER A 760 27.39 3.95 -28.51
CA SER A 760 28.16 3.13 -29.41
C SER A 760 27.88 3.52 -30.88
N GLU A 761 28.96 3.73 -31.64
CA GLU A 761 28.86 3.89 -33.07
C GLU A 761 29.14 2.55 -33.75
N THR A 762 28.34 2.21 -34.80
CA THR A 762 28.53 0.97 -35.54
C THR A 762 29.33 1.25 -36.81
N ILE A 763 30.40 0.49 -37.00
CA ILE A 763 31.23 0.57 -38.18
C ILE A 763 31.17 -0.75 -38.94
N GLN A 764 31.40 -0.67 -40.28
CA GLN A 764 31.61 -1.82 -41.15
C GLN A 764 33.07 -1.84 -41.58
N ILE A 765 33.67 -3.01 -41.54
CA ILE A 765 35.05 -3.20 -41.98
C ILE A 765 35.04 -4.18 -43.14
N LYS A 766 35.45 -3.72 -44.33
CA LYS A 766 35.63 -4.57 -45.52
C LYS A 766 37.08 -4.98 -45.58
N VAL A 767 37.32 -6.27 -45.49
CA VAL A 767 38.64 -6.84 -45.53
C VAL A 767 38.93 -7.31 -46.96
N VAL A 768 39.93 -6.74 -47.61
CA VAL A 768 40.34 -7.08 -48.95
C VAL A 768 41.69 -7.80 -48.90
N PRO A 769 41.95 -8.74 -49.85
CA PRO A 769 43.25 -9.38 -49.92
C PRO A 769 44.33 -8.38 -50.38
N GLN A 770 45.55 -8.60 -49.94
CA GLN A 770 46.68 -7.85 -50.45
C GLN A 770 46.80 -8.13 -51.94
N SER A 771 46.85 -7.10 -52.79
CA SER A 771 47.16 -7.27 -54.23
C SER A 771 48.62 -7.73 -54.38
N GLU A 772 48.83 -8.80 -55.10
CA GLU A 772 50.16 -9.28 -55.45
C GLU A 772 50.99 -8.23 -56.19
#